data_42327af65ed6ed86ed6cd34cf3fc6414
#
_entry.id   42327af65ed6ed86ed6cd34cf3fc6414
#
_cell.length_a   1.000
_cell.length_b   1.000
_cell.length_c   1.000
_cell.angle_alpha   90.00
_cell.angle_beta   90.00
_cell.angle_gamma   90.00
#
_symmetry.space_group_name_H-M   'P 1'
#
loop_
_entity.id
_entity.type
_entity.pdbx_description
1 polymer ?
#
loop_
_entity_poly.entity_id
_entity_poly.type
_entity_poly.pdbx_seq_one_letter_code
_entity_poly.pdbx_strand_id
1 'polypeptide(L)'
;MYENRSGSQRSDHDARKAQQEAVRDFATSVAGTLGSAGAGLWPDAVAAPTGDLLKLHEAAAEQGWFELGSESALDFLVAASRELGKRACPLPLADAYVAIQVLPEELAARVGEGELRVVLSEVAPDGAGGLGPLEGAQHATHVLVLDRASGRGELRPVASAAYEDGLAVPAWVRISTGDAVAQVEVEPARLRVLLDAQRLAVAARAVAAGARMHELAVAHTVVRRQFGKPIGAFGAVQQRTAATEIDVMAATALVDQAVQVALAEAADADTGHVAGLAVDLAVRLVVDTATGIGFGAQHTLGAIGFFEEHEASWLFRRVHADKLLLARGARDAVARALVHEGRSLPRLDLGERAESFREEVHAQLARHTTDGVTDPEGLRAEMSRLGWFALGWPEADGGLGASTEEQVVLHEELKYAGGPVDRAMSATMLLGHSLLRHGTPEQKEAFLPLIREGRMAFCLGYSEPEAGSDLASLRTKAVRDGDEWVIDGQKSWTTRAQTASHVWLAVRTDPDATPRHAGITIFLVPMDTPGIEVQPHVALSGEISCTVFYDGVRVPDSARVGEVDGGWKVITDALAAERVVMGGVAATMRRNLDALLTVLRRAPHEVADADLARLSSLAARLQAARVLVVRATRAMEGAEARTVGPVAAVLSGELAEELAEASIELLGPAGALAPGTPDSPQAAGAVSFDAALRVAPMYVIGGGTNDIQRGIIARALGLPRE
;
A
#
# COMPACT_ATOMS: atom_id res chain seq x y z
N MET A 1 -23.65 -13.41 28.98
CA MET A 1 -22.32 -12.75 28.95
C MET A 1 -22.04 -12.02 27.63
N TYR A 2 -22.95 -12.01 26.68
CA TYR A 2 -22.77 -11.40 25.34
C TYR A 2 -23.25 -9.93 25.24
N GLU A 3 -24.07 -9.45 26.15
CA GLU A 3 -24.64 -8.08 26.06
C GLU A 3 -23.74 -6.95 26.61
N ASN A 4 -22.75 -7.26 27.45
CA ASN A 4 -21.88 -6.23 28.05
C ASN A 4 -20.62 -5.89 27.21
N ARG A 5 -20.29 -6.68 26.15
CA ARG A 5 -19.15 -6.40 25.25
C ARG A 5 -19.48 -5.41 24.13
N SER A 6 -20.75 -5.28 23.75
CA SER A 6 -21.19 -4.35 22.70
C SER A 6 -21.13 -2.87 23.12
N GLY A 7 -21.15 -2.58 24.41
CA GLY A 7 -21.11 -1.22 24.94
C GLY A 7 -19.70 -0.60 24.88
N SER A 8 -18.65 -1.35 25.24
CA SER A 8 -17.27 -0.84 25.21
C SER A 8 -16.76 -0.64 23.77
N GLN A 9 -17.10 -1.54 22.86
CA GLN A 9 -16.69 -1.43 21.45
C GLN A 9 -17.32 -0.23 20.72
N ARG A 10 -18.58 0.12 21.04
CA ARG A 10 -19.22 1.35 20.56
C ARG A 10 -18.54 2.59 21.10
N SER A 11 -18.21 2.60 22.39
CA SER A 11 -17.49 3.69 23.05
C SER A 11 -16.11 3.95 22.42
N ASP A 12 -15.34 2.90 22.15
CA ASP A 12 -14.00 3.02 21.53
C ASP A 12 -14.07 3.44 20.05
N HIS A 13 -15.06 2.94 19.32
CA HIS A 13 -15.30 3.37 17.94
C HIS A 13 -15.71 4.85 17.88
N ASP A 14 -16.61 5.27 18.75
CA ASP A 14 -17.08 6.66 18.81
C ASP A 14 -15.94 7.60 19.25
N ALA A 15 -15.09 7.18 20.19
CA ALA A 15 -13.92 7.94 20.62
C ALA A 15 -12.89 8.10 19.49
N ARG A 16 -12.56 7.01 18.76
CA ARG A 16 -11.66 7.07 17.57
C ARG A 16 -12.22 7.97 16.48
N LYS A 17 -13.53 7.92 16.23
CA LYS A 17 -14.19 8.77 15.25
C LYS A 17 -14.13 10.25 15.66
N ALA A 18 -14.41 10.55 16.91
CA ALA A 18 -14.31 11.91 17.46
C ALA A 18 -12.87 12.45 17.35
N GLN A 19 -11.85 11.64 17.65
CA GLN A 19 -10.45 12.00 17.47
C GLN A 19 -10.12 12.31 16.02
N GLN A 20 -10.56 11.47 15.08
CA GLN A 20 -10.34 11.71 13.65
C GLN A 20 -11.02 12.98 13.14
N GLU A 21 -12.22 13.30 13.66
CA GLU A 21 -12.91 14.55 13.36
C GLU A 21 -12.13 15.76 13.92
N ALA A 22 -11.67 15.71 15.16
CA ALA A 22 -10.86 16.77 15.78
C ALA A 22 -9.55 17.02 15.00
N VAL A 23 -8.84 15.97 14.60
CA VAL A 23 -7.61 16.07 13.77
C VAL A 23 -7.92 16.71 12.42
N ARG A 24 -9.05 16.37 11.79
CA ARG A 24 -9.46 16.96 10.50
C ARG A 24 -9.82 18.43 10.64
N ASP A 25 -10.54 18.79 11.69
CA ASP A 25 -10.92 20.18 11.94
C ASP A 25 -9.68 21.03 12.22
N PHE A 26 -8.73 20.50 12.98
CA PHE A 26 -7.44 21.14 13.22
C PHE A 26 -6.66 21.32 11.90
N ALA A 27 -6.54 20.29 11.06
CA ALA A 27 -5.89 20.39 9.75
C ALA A 27 -6.55 21.47 8.87
N THR A 28 -7.89 21.58 8.92
CA THR A 28 -8.63 22.61 8.20
C THR A 28 -8.30 24.01 8.73
N SER A 29 -8.16 24.19 10.04
CA SER A 29 -7.72 25.44 10.66
C SER A 29 -6.30 25.81 10.21
N VAL A 30 -5.36 24.84 10.24
CA VAL A 30 -4.00 25.02 9.78
C VAL A 30 -3.97 25.47 8.29
N ALA A 31 -4.74 24.79 7.42
CA ALA A 31 -4.84 25.13 6.02
C ALA A 31 -5.39 26.55 5.80
N GLY A 32 -6.37 26.96 6.60
CA GLY A 32 -6.94 28.32 6.58
C GLY A 32 -5.91 29.38 6.95
N THR A 33 -5.15 29.16 8.01
CA THR A 33 -4.08 30.07 8.46
C THR A 33 -2.96 30.16 7.42
N LEU A 34 -2.52 29.03 6.86
CA LEU A 34 -1.55 29.02 5.76
C LEU A 34 -2.07 29.73 4.51
N GLY A 35 -3.36 29.65 4.22
CA GLY A 35 -4.00 30.36 3.10
C GLY A 35 -4.01 31.87 3.28
N SER A 36 -4.24 32.36 4.50
CA SER A 36 -4.30 33.79 4.80
C SER A 36 -2.91 34.42 5.02
N ALA A 37 -2.01 33.70 5.71
CA ALA A 37 -0.63 34.16 5.97
C ALA A 37 0.32 33.83 4.82
N GLY A 38 -0.02 32.84 4.00
CA GLY A 38 0.88 32.23 3.03
C GLY A 38 0.81 32.78 1.62
N ALA A 39 -0.01 33.82 1.35
CA ALA A 39 -0.06 34.41 0.01
C ALA A 39 1.28 34.99 -0.48
N GLY A 40 2.23 35.20 0.43
CA GLY A 40 3.57 35.66 0.13
C GLY A 40 4.68 34.60 0.25
N LEU A 41 4.38 33.33 0.60
CA LEU A 41 5.40 32.29 0.71
C LEU A 41 5.93 31.80 -0.65
N TRP A 42 5.22 32.10 -1.73
CA TRP A 42 5.59 31.70 -3.09
C TRP A 42 6.54 32.74 -3.72
N PRO A 43 6.46 33.24 -4.86
CA PRO A 43 7.56 33.81 -5.64
C PRO A 43 8.50 34.76 -4.91
N ASP A 44 8.02 35.51 -3.93
CA ASP A 44 8.84 36.45 -3.15
C ASP A 44 9.72 35.76 -2.08
N ALA A 45 9.45 34.48 -1.78
CA ALA A 45 10.21 33.71 -0.81
C ALA A 45 11.67 33.42 -1.26
N VAL A 46 11.98 33.52 -2.55
CA VAL A 46 13.35 33.38 -3.07
C VAL A 46 14.22 34.57 -2.65
N ALA A 47 13.66 35.77 -2.64
CA ALA A 47 14.43 36.99 -2.43
C ALA A 47 14.58 37.39 -0.95
N ALA A 48 13.54 37.21 -0.12
CA ALA A 48 13.60 37.48 1.33
C ALA A 48 12.36 36.91 2.07
N PRO A 49 12.32 35.63 2.36
CA PRO A 49 11.13 34.98 2.98
C PRO A 49 10.96 35.29 4.45
N THR A 50 11.78 36.13 5.04
CA THR A 50 11.94 36.27 6.48
C THR A 50 10.74 36.87 7.18
N GLY A 51 10.04 37.84 6.58
CA GLY A 51 8.91 38.52 7.20
C GLY A 51 7.65 37.65 7.33
N ASP A 52 7.35 36.87 6.31
CA ASP A 52 6.12 36.08 6.27
C ASP A 52 6.20 34.83 7.12
N LEU A 53 7.38 34.18 7.20
CA LEU A 53 7.60 33.01 8.05
C LEU A 53 7.55 33.39 9.54
N LEU A 54 8.01 34.58 9.92
CA LEU A 54 7.90 35.06 11.29
C LEU A 54 6.43 35.35 11.66
N LYS A 55 5.68 36.02 10.79
CA LYS A 55 4.23 36.22 11.00
C LYS A 55 3.48 34.90 11.10
N LEU A 56 3.83 33.93 10.27
CA LEU A 56 3.22 32.60 10.35
C LEU A 56 3.58 31.94 11.68
N HIS A 57 4.81 32.08 12.16
CA HIS A 57 5.20 31.56 13.47
C HIS A 57 4.40 32.20 14.60
N GLU A 58 4.18 33.52 14.57
CA GLU A 58 3.35 34.25 15.53
C GLU A 58 1.90 33.75 15.49
N ALA A 59 1.31 33.62 14.30
CA ALA A 59 -0.04 33.09 14.12
C ALA A 59 -0.17 31.64 14.59
N ALA A 60 0.84 30.81 14.36
CA ALA A 60 0.89 29.43 14.81
C ALA A 60 0.95 29.34 16.35
N ALA A 61 1.71 30.22 17.00
CA ALA A 61 1.78 30.32 18.44
C ALA A 61 0.43 30.76 19.04
N GLU A 62 -0.18 31.81 18.49
CA GLU A 62 -1.51 32.28 18.92
C GLU A 62 -2.59 31.19 18.81
N GLN A 63 -2.45 30.21 17.91
CA GLN A 63 -3.37 29.10 17.72
C GLN A 63 -2.95 27.83 18.45
N GLY A 64 -1.91 27.86 19.25
CA GLY A 64 -1.45 26.74 20.07
C GLY A 64 -0.78 25.61 19.28
N TRP A 65 -0.30 25.84 18.04
CA TRP A 65 0.32 24.75 17.26
C TRP A 65 1.59 24.22 17.93
N PHE A 66 2.32 25.06 18.64
CA PHE A 66 3.52 24.62 19.35
C PHE A 66 3.21 23.88 20.65
N GLU A 67 1.98 23.97 21.19
CA GLU A 67 1.56 23.23 22.37
C GLU A 67 1.33 21.74 22.12
N LEU A 68 1.27 21.29 20.87
CA LEU A 68 1.11 19.88 20.49
C LEU A 68 2.15 18.97 21.17
N GLY A 69 3.35 19.47 21.44
CA GLY A 69 4.38 18.76 22.19
C GLY A 69 3.98 18.49 23.65
N SER A 70 3.31 19.42 24.32
CA SER A 70 2.86 19.29 25.70
C SER A 70 1.80 18.18 25.84
N GLU A 71 0.96 18.02 24.83
CA GLU A 71 -0.11 17.02 24.80
C GLU A 71 0.34 15.68 24.18
N SER A 72 1.58 15.61 23.69
CA SER A 72 2.11 14.45 22.93
C SER A 72 1.21 14.06 21.73
N ALA A 73 0.59 15.05 21.11
CA ALA A 73 -0.43 14.90 20.04
C ALA A 73 0.21 14.63 18.67
N LEU A 74 0.71 13.41 18.46
CA LEU A 74 1.42 13.01 17.24
C LEU A 74 0.54 13.10 15.98
N ASP A 75 -0.72 12.71 16.07
CA ASP A 75 -1.65 12.73 14.93
C ASP A 75 -1.97 14.17 14.47
N PHE A 76 -2.09 15.11 15.41
CA PHE A 76 -2.22 16.54 15.09
C PHE A 76 -0.93 17.11 14.49
N LEU A 77 0.24 16.75 15.03
CA LEU A 77 1.54 17.14 14.46
C LEU A 77 1.67 16.69 13.00
N VAL A 78 1.33 15.43 12.71
CA VAL A 78 1.39 14.88 11.37
C VAL A 78 0.38 15.55 10.44
N ALA A 79 -0.84 15.82 10.92
CA ALA A 79 -1.86 16.52 10.16
C ALA A 79 -1.42 17.95 9.78
N ALA A 80 -0.89 18.70 10.75
CA ALA A 80 -0.31 20.04 10.48
C ALA A 80 0.85 19.97 9.50
N SER A 81 1.74 18.99 9.65
CA SER A 81 2.90 18.81 8.77
C SER A 81 2.49 18.53 7.32
N ARG A 82 1.38 17.82 7.10
CA ARG A 82 0.80 17.64 5.76
C ARG A 82 0.35 18.96 5.15
N GLU A 83 -0.34 19.80 5.91
CA GLU A 83 -0.76 21.11 5.40
C GLU A 83 0.44 22.03 5.12
N LEU A 84 1.48 21.99 5.97
CA LEU A 84 2.76 22.65 5.70
C LEU A 84 3.38 22.14 4.38
N GLY A 85 3.35 20.83 4.15
CA GLY A 85 3.86 20.20 2.92
C GLY A 85 3.17 20.69 1.66
N LYS A 86 1.84 20.77 1.65
CA LYS A 86 1.04 21.28 0.52
C LYS A 86 1.41 22.71 0.14
N ARG A 87 2.03 23.47 1.04
CA ARG A 87 2.49 24.85 0.84
C ARG A 87 4.02 24.97 0.77
N ALA A 88 4.76 23.86 0.72
CA ALA A 88 6.22 23.80 0.80
C ALA A 88 6.80 24.57 2.01
N CYS A 89 6.04 24.72 3.08
CA CYS A 89 6.36 25.55 4.23
C CYS A 89 7.36 24.85 5.17
N PRO A 90 8.48 25.48 5.55
CA PRO A 90 9.52 24.91 6.41
C PRO A 90 9.35 25.26 7.89
N LEU A 91 8.16 25.62 8.37
CA LEU A 91 7.94 25.96 9.77
C LEU A 91 8.44 24.80 10.65
N PRO A 92 9.34 25.04 11.65
CA PRO A 92 9.97 23.98 12.43
C PRO A 92 9.07 23.45 13.55
N LEU A 93 7.83 23.09 13.18
CA LEU A 93 6.82 22.60 14.12
C LEU A 93 7.23 21.28 14.77
N ALA A 94 7.84 20.38 14.01
CA ALA A 94 8.31 19.09 14.53
C ALA A 94 9.48 19.25 15.50
N ASP A 95 10.31 20.25 15.31
CA ASP A 95 11.42 20.56 16.21
C ASP A 95 10.89 21.12 17.54
N ALA A 96 9.91 22.02 17.49
CA ALA A 96 9.24 22.54 18.69
C ALA A 96 8.54 21.42 19.47
N TYR A 97 7.88 20.47 18.77
CA TYR A 97 7.25 19.30 19.39
C TYR A 97 8.23 18.47 20.22
N VAL A 98 9.44 18.24 19.74
CA VAL A 98 10.49 17.55 20.50
C VAL A 98 11.03 18.43 21.62
N ALA A 99 11.32 19.70 21.32
CA ALA A 99 11.92 20.63 22.30
C ALA A 99 11.07 20.77 23.57
N ILE A 100 9.77 20.92 23.45
CA ILE A 100 8.86 21.02 24.59
C ILE A 100 8.92 19.79 25.49
N GLN A 101 9.11 18.62 24.96
CA GLN A 101 9.10 17.36 25.71
C GLN A 101 10.43 17.04 26.41
N VAL A 102 11.51 17.75 26.06
CA VAL A 102 12.84 17.50 26.61
C VAL A 102 13.41 18.68 27.42
N LEU A 103 12.90 19.90 27.21
CA LEU A 103 13.36 21.08 27.93
C LEU A 103 12.75 21.18 29.33
N PRO A 104 13.40 21.86 30.27
CA PRO A 104 12.78 22.24 31.55
C PRO A 104 11.47 23.02 31.37
N GLU A 105 10.50 22.84 32.25
CA GLU A 105 9.14 23.35 32.17
C GLU A 105 9.05 24.85 31.82
N GLU A 106 9.89 25.70 32.40
CA GLU A 106 9.91 27.15 32.14
C GLU A 106 10.33 27.44 30.66
N LEU A 107 11.32 26.72 30.12
CA LEU A 107 11.77 26.88 28.74
C LEU A 107 10.79 26.25 27.76
N ALA A 108 10.19 25.11 28.13
CA ALA A 108 9.17 24.43 27.34
C ALA A 108 7.92 25.33 27.15
N ALA A 109 7.46 25.98 28.21
CA ALA A 109 6.36 26.94 28.16
C ALA A 109 6.64 28.07 27.15
N ARG A 110 7.83 28.66 27.20
CA ARG A 110 8.25 29.72 26.26
C ARG A 110 8.35 29.26 24.82
N VAL A 111 8.63 27.95 24.56
CA VAL A 111 8.56 27.38 23.22
C VAL A 111 7.09 27.30 22.79
N GLY A 112 6.18 26.82 23.65
CA GLY A 112 4.73 26.74 23.39
C GLY A 112 4.13 28.11 23.07
N GLU A 113 4.52 29.13 23.82
CA GLU A 113 4.11 30.53 23.62
C GLU A 113 4.75 31.18 22.37
N GLY A 114 5.69 30.49 21.68
CA GLY A 114 6.38 31.00 20.50
C GLY A 114 7.49 32.03 20.79
N GLU A 115 7.80 32.30 22.06
CA GLU A 115 8.89 33.18 22.43
C GLU A 115 10.25 32.60 22.09
N LEU A 116 10.45 31.29 22.40
CA LEU A 116 11.63 30.54 22.01
C LEU A 116 11.36 29.80 20.71
N ARG A 117 11.98 30.24 19.64
CA ARG A 117 11.95 29.55 18.34
C ARG A 117 13.15 28.61 18.29
N VAL A 118 12.87 27.32 18.47
CA VAL A 118 13.89 26.28 18.59
C VAL A 118 13.94 25.46 17.32
N VAL A 119 15.16 25.20 16.82
CA VAL A 119 15.45 24.18 15.79
C VAL A 119 16.33 23.10 16.39
N LEU A 120 16.26 21.88 15.85
CA LEU A 120 17.03 20.73 16.32
C LEU A 120 18.28 20.50 15.50
N SER A 121 19.32 19.98 16.15
CA SER A 121 20.54 19.44 15.52
C SER A 121 20.96 18.17 16.26
N GLU A 122 21.21 17.10 15.50
CA GLU A 122 21.87 15.89 16.01
C GLU A 122 23.40 15.95 15.82
N VAL A 123 23.91 17.06 15.29
CA VAL A 123 25.33 17.29 15.08
C VAL A 123 25.81 18.35 16.07
N ALA A 124 26.93 18.08 16.76
CA ALA A 124 27.51 19.04 17.67
C ALA A 124 28.10 20.26 16.90
N PRO A 125 28.11 21.45 17.52
CA PRO A 125 28.80 22.59 16.94
C PRO A 125 30.30 22.31 16.67
N ASP A 126 30.83 22.90 15.62
CA ASP A 126 32.28 22.88 15.37
C ASP A 126 33.07 23.67 16.46
N GLY A 127 34.38 23.61 16.40
CA GLY A 127 35.25 24.27 17.38
C GLY A 127 35.07 25.80 17.48
N ALA A 128 34.39 26.43 16.52
CA ALA A 128 34.03 27.85 16.49
C ALA A 128 32.53 28.10 16.84
N GLY A 129 31.80 27.08 17.27
CA GLY A 129 30.35 27.16 17.57
C GLY A 129 29.46 27.14 16.33
N GLY A 130 30.00 26.85 15.16
CA GLY A 130 29.23 26.78 13.89
C GLY A 130 28.41 25.52 13.77
N LEU A 131 27.14 25.65 13.29
CA LEU A 131 26.22 24.57 13.01
C LEU A 131 25.52 24.79 11.66
N GLY A 132 25.24 23.74 10.96
CA GLY A 132 24.41 23.78 9.75
C GLY A 132 24.98 22.98 8.58
N PRO A 133 24.23 22.92 7.50
CA PRO A 133 23.01 23.70 7.19
C PRO A 133 21.79 23.19 7.95
N LEU A 134 20.98 24.09 8.50
CA LEU A 134 19.75 23.82 9.22
C LEU A 134 18.55 24.42 8.50
N GLU A 135 17.41 23.74 8.54
CA GLU A 135 16.14 24.24 8.01
C GLU A 135 15.42 25.08 9.06
N GLY A 136 14.67 26.10 8.59
CA GLY A 136 13.86 26.94 9.48
C GLY A 136 14.63 27.78 10.48
N ALA A 137 15.97 27.76 10.43
CA ALA A 137 16.82 28.41 11.41
C ALA A 137 16.99 29.93 11.22
N GLN A 138 16.46 30.53 10.14
CA GLN A 138 16.57 31.96 9.84
C GLN A 138 15.94 32.87 10.92
N HIS A 139 14.97 32.35 11.66
CA HIS A 139 14.31 33.05 12.77
C HIS A 139 14.51 32.35 14.10
N ALA A 140 15.30 31.29 14.15
CA ALA A 140 15.55 30.57 15.37
C ALA A 140 16.23 31.49 16.39
N THR A 141 15.76 31.49 17.63
CA THR A 141 16.40 32.13 18.75
C THR A 141 17.40 31.20 19.42
N HIS A 142 17.12 29.90 19.37
CA HIS A 142 17.92 28.86 19.97
C HIS A 142 18.02 27.62 19.05
N VAL A 143 19.06 26.85 19.25
CA VAL A 143 19.21 25.49 18.73
C VAL A 143 19.31 24.51 19.90
N LEU A 144 18.55 23.43 19.81
CA LEU A 144 18.66 22.29 20.72
C LEU A 144 19.51 21.22 20.05
N VAL A 145 20.72 21.05 20.55
CA VAL A 145 21.68 20.02 20.09
C VAL A 145 21.45 18.76 20.92
N LEU A 146 21.16 17.65 20.26
CA LEU A 146 20.85 16.37 20.91
C LEU A 146 21.81 15.28 20.43
N ASP A 147 22.38 14.53 21.36
CA ASP A 147 23.09 13.28 21.05
C ASP A 147 22.12 12.10 21.26
N ARG A 148 21.70 11.50 20.14
CA ARG A 148 20.79 10.35 20.13
C ARG A 148 21.32 9.16 20.92
N ALA A 149 22.62 8.94 20.96
CA ALA A 149 23.20 7.77 21.58
C ALA A 149 23.24 7.87 23.11
N SER A 150 23.61 9.04 23.62
CA SER A 150 23.72 9.27 25.08
C SER A 150 22.45 9.83 25.71
N GLY A 151 21.52 10.37 24.91
CA GLY A 151 20.34 11.07 25.43
C GLY A 151 20.64 12.44 26.01
N ARG A 152 21.88 12.96 25.85
CA ARG A 152 22.27 14.27 26.33
C ARG A 152 22.08 15.34 25.29
N GLY A 153 21.78 16.55 25.74
CA GLY A 153 21.66 17.69 24.85
C GLY A 153 21.87 19.02 25.52
N GLU A 154 22.00 20.04 24.67
CA GLU A 154 22.27 21.43 25.10
C GLU A 154 21.35 22.38 24.31
N LEU A 155 20.70 23.29 25.04
CA LEU A 155 20.04 24.44 24.43
C LEU A 155 21.01 25.59 24.33
N ARG A 156 21.28 26.08 23.12
CA ARG A 156 22.22 27.14 22.84
C ARG A 156 21.56 28.30 22.11
N PRO A 157 21.83 29.57 22.50
CA PRO A 157 21.30 30.72 21.77
C PRO A 157 21.98 30.82 20.39
N VAL A 158 21.20 31.24 19.39
CA VAL A 158 21.70 31.57 18.06
C VAL A 158 22.31 32.96 18.11
N ALA A 159 23.63 33.08 17.88
CA ALA A 159 24.37 34.36 17.87
C ALA A 159 24.34 35.03 16.50
N SER A 160 24.40 34.25 15.44
CA SER A 160 24.27 34.76 14.07
C SER A 160 23.71 33.68 13.14
N ALA A 161 23.14 34.12 12.03
CA ALA A 161 22.59 33.25 11.00
C ALA A 161 23.01 33.75 9.60
N ALA A 162 23.45 32.84 8.74
CA ALA A 162 23.82 33.13 7.36
C ALA A 162 23.13 32.13 6.42
N TYR A 163 22.52 32.63 5.35
CA TYR A 163 21.89 31.79 4.34
C TYR A 163 22.93 31.02 3.53
N GLU A 164 22.59 29.75 3.26
CA GLU A 164 23.36 28.86 2.41
C GLU A 164 22.53 28.61 1.13
N ASP A 165 22.94 29.24 0.03
CA ASP A 165 22.29 29.06 -1.25
C ASP A 165 22.30 27.59 -1.68
N GLY A 166 21.15 27.08 -2.17
CA GLY A 166 21.05 25.71 -2.59
C GLY A 166 19.65 25.27 -2.98
N LEU A 167 19.40 23.96 -2.78
CA LEU A 167 18.16 23.33 -3.17
C LEU A 167 16.94 23.82 -2.36
N ALA A 168 17.12 24.00 -1.05
CA ALA A 168 16.01 24.31 -0.16
C ALA A 168 15.46 25.71 -0.37
N VAL A 169 14.13 25.87 -0.17
CA VAL A 169 13.43 27.16 -0.21
C VAL A 169 12.46 27.24 0.97
N PRO A 170 12.61 28.25 1.82
CA PRO A 170 13.74 29.18 1.89
C PRO A 170 15.07 28.44 2.08
N ALA A 171 16.17 29.10 1.74
CA ALA A 171 17.51 28.52 1.83
C ALA A 171 17.81 28.01 3.24
N TRP A 172 18.57 26.93 3.35
CA TRP A 172 19.08 26.48 4.63
C TRP A 172 20.02 27.51 5.25
N VAL A 173 20.18 27.43 6.55
CA VAL A 173 20.92 28.45 7.32
C VAL A 173 22.07 27.81 8.08
N ARG A 174 23.25 28.41 7.98
CA ARG A 174 24.34 28.15 8.92
C ARG A 174 24.23 29.14 10.07
N ILE A 175 24.27 28.63 11.29
CA ILE A 175 24.22 29.44 12.49
C ILE A 175 25.54 29.36 13.25
N SER A 176 25.88 30.43 14.02
CA SER A 176 26.84 30.35 15.12
C SER A 176 26.07 30.38 16.44
N THR A 177 26.58 29.66 17.43
CA THR A 177 25.93 29.51 18.74
C THR A 177 26.76 30.12 19.85
N GLY A 178 26.09 30.64 20.87
CA GLY A 178 26.69 31.00 22.14
C GLY A 178 26.89 29.78 23.06
N ASP A 179 27.25 30.05 24.31
CA ASP A 179 27.35 29.02 25.35
C ASP A 179 25.98 28.43 25.66
N ALA A 180 25.95 27.17 26.09
CA ALA A 180 24.75 26.50 26.47
C ALA A 180 24.04 27.22 27.65
N VAL A 181 22.74 27.48 27.50
CA VAL A 181 21.86 28.08 28.51
C VAL A 181 21.14 27.06 29.33
N ALA A 182 20.99 25.84 28.83
CA ALA A 182 20.45 24.70 29.55
C ALA A 182 21.10 23.41 29.06
N GLN A 183 21.21 22.45 29.98
CA GLN A 183 21.54 21.05 29.70
C GLN A 183 20.30 20.20 29.82
N VAL A 184 20.16 19.23 28.97
CA VAL A 184 19.06 18.25 29.02
C VAL A 184 19.63 16.84 29.04
N GLU A 185 18.95 15.96 29.76
CA GLU A 185 19.23 14.54 29.80
C GLU A 185 17.90 13.78 29.68
N VAL A 186 17.80 12.97 28.63
CA VAL A 186 16.59 12.21 28.30
C VAL A 186 17.00 10.75 28.18
N GLU A 187 16.16 9.86 28.67
CA GLU A 187 16.40 8.44 28.48
C GLU A 187 16.48 8.12 26.97
N PRO A 188 17.55 7.43 26.49
CA PRO A 188 17.79 7.25 25.06
C PRO A 188 16.63 6.61 24.28
N ALA A 189 15.88 5.70 24.91
CA ALA A 189 14.70 5.09 24.29
C ALA A 189 13.57 6.11 24.07
N ARG A 190 13.32 6.98 25.07
CA ARG A 190 12.35 8.08 24.95
C ARG A 190 12.78 9.09 23.89
N LEU A 191 14.07 9.47 23.88
CA LEU A 191 14.60 10.40 22.86
C LEU A 191 14.40 9.82 21.45
N ARG A 192 14.59 8.52 21.27
CA ARG A 192 14.33 7.85 19.99
C ARG A 192 12.87 8.03 19.55
N VAL A 193 11.90 7.78 20.43
CA VAL A 193 10.46 7.96 20.13
C VAL A 193 10.17 9.40 19.69
N LEU A 194 10.75 10.39 20.36
CA LEU A 194 10.56 11.80 20.00
C LEU A 194 11.15 12.16 18.64
N LEU A 195 12.37 11.69 18.36
CA LEU A 195 13.00 11.87 17.05
C LEU A 195 12.27 11.10 15.94
N ASP A 196 11.68 9.97 16.25
CA ASP A 196 10.86 9.23 15.30
C ASP A 196 9.54 9.97 14.99
N ALA A 197 8.94 10.66 15.97
CA ALA A 197 7.81 11.57 15.74
C ALA A 197 8.20 12.73 14.80
N GLN A 198 9.39 13.34 15.01
CA GLN A 198 9.93 14.36 14.10
C GLN A 198 10.13 13.81 12.67
N ARG A 199 10.72 12.62 12.55
CA ARG A 199 10.90 11.97 11.23
C ARG A 199 9.58 11.71 10.53
N LEU A 200 8.55 11.24 11.25
CA LEU A 200 7.20 11.05 10.70
C LEU A 200 6.57 12.36 10.22
N ALA A 201 6.73 13.44 10.99
CA ALA A 201 6.23 14.76 10.61
C ALA A 201 6.89 15.26 9.31
N VAL A 202 8.21 15.11 9.19
CA VAL A 202 8.96 15.45 7.95
C VAL A 202 8.55 14.54 6.80
N ALA A 203 8.38 13.24 7.03
CA ALA A 203 7.91 12.30 6.01
C ALA A 203 6.50 12.65 5.51
N ALA A 204 5.59 12.97 6.42
CA ALA A 204 4.23 13.41 6.09
C ALA A 204 4.24 14.72 5.27
N ARG A 205 5.12 15.67 5.61
CA ARG A 205 5.32 16.91 4.88
C ARG A 205 5.82 16.65 3.45
N ALA A 206 6.82 15.78 3.30
CA ALA A 206 7.38 15.39 2.01
C ALA A 206 6.35 14.76 1.08
N VAL A 207 5.58 13.78 1.61
CA VAL A 207 4.53 13.09 0.85
C VAL A 207 3.41 14.05 0.46
N ALA A 208 2.99 14.94 1.35
CA ALA A 208 1.94 15.92 1.06
C ALA A 208 2.38 16.95 0.01
N ALA A 209 3.64 17.37 0.02
CA ALA A 209 4.21 18.22 -1.02
C ALA A 209 4.22 17.49 -2.38
N GLY A 210 4.64 16.23 -2.40
CA GLY A 210 4.63 15.39 -3.60
C GLY A 210 3.23 15.13 -4.13
N ALA A 211 2.27 14.82 -3.25
CA ALA A 211 0.86 14.63 -3.60
C ALA A 211 0.26 15.90 -4.23
N ARG A 212 0.51 17.06 -3.63
CA ARG A 212 0.05 18.34 -4.18
C ARG A 212 0.63 18.61 -5.57
N MET A 213 1.92 18.34 -5.75
CA MET A 213 2.58 18.46 -7.05
C MET A 213 1.97 17.52 -8.09
N HIS A 214 1.63 16.29 -7.69
CA HIS A 214 0.96 15.32 -8.54
C HIS A 214 -0.47 15.78 -8.91
N GLU A 215 -1.26 16.30 -7.96
CA GLU A 215 -2.58 16.90 -8.23
C GLU A 215 -2.51 17.97 -9.32
N LEU A 216 -1.53 18.87 -9.24
CA LEU A 216 -1.31 19.91 -10.25
C LEU A 216 -0.99 19.31 -11.62
N ALA A 217 -0.17 18.25 -11.64
CA ALA A 217 0.17 17.56 -12.87
C ALA A 217 -1.05 16.85 -13.48
N VAL A 218 -1.86 16.16 -12.67
CA VAL A 218 -3.13 15.54 -13.11
C VAL A 218 -4.06 16.60 -13.71
N ALA A 219 -4.30 17.69 -13.00
CA ALA A 219 -5.17 18.77 -13.49
C ALA A 219 -4.67 19.35 -14.82
N HIS A 220 -3.35 19.51 -14.98
CA HIS A 220 -2.75 19.99 -16.22
C HIS A 220 -3.01 19.02 -17.39
N THR A 221 -2.97 17.71 -17.17
CA THR A 221 -3.17 16.71 -18.24
C THR A 221 -4.55 16.75 -18.87
N VAL A 222 -5.55 17.19 -18.13
CA VAL A 222 -6.95 17.25 -18.59
C VAL A 222 -7.19 18.48 -19.46
N VAL A 223 -6.56 19.61 -19.12
CA VAL A 223 -6.81 20.90 -19.78
C VAL A 223 -5.83 21.18 -20.92
N ARG A 224 -4.56 20.77 -20.81
CA ARG A 224 -3.53 21.02 -21.82
C ARG A 224 -3.77 20.18 -23.05
N ARG A 225 -3.86 20.82 -24.21
CA ARG A 225 -4.06 20.13 -25.50
C ARG A 225 -2.80 20.23 -26.38
N GLN A 226 -2.42 19.10 -26.97
CA GLN A 226 -1.40 19.01 -28.01
C GLN A 226 -1.81 17.91 -29.01
N PHE A 227 -1.41 18.04 -30.27
CA PHE A 227 -1.78 17.09 -31.35
C PHE A 227 -3.30 16.85 -31.43
N GLY A 228 -4.08 17.89 -31.20
CA GLY A 228 -5.55 17.86 -31.32
C GLY A 228 -6.32 17.28 -30.14
N LYS A 229 -5.65 16.71 -29.11
CA LYS A 229 -6.30 16.09 -27.95
C LYS A 229 -5.66 16.53 -26.61
N PRO A 230 -6.33 16.36 -25.46
CA PRO A 230 -5.70 16.58 -24.15
C PRO A 230 -4.47 15.71 -24.00
N ILE A 231 -3.42 16.22 -23.33
CA ILE A 231 -2.18 15.41 -23.17
C ILE A 231 -2.41 14.16 -22.33
N GLY A 232 -3.38 14.15 -21.42
CA GLY A 232 -3.79 12.98 -20.65
C GLY A 232 -4.38 11.84 -21.49
N ALA A 233 -4.71 12.07 -22.77
CA ALA A 233 -5.12 11.02 -23.69
C ALA A 233 -3.94 10.25 -24.34
N PHE A 234 -2.69 10.56 -24.02
CA PHE A 234 -1.54 9.81 -24.49
C PHE A 234 -1.15 8.70 -23.50
N GLY A 235 -1.02 7.47 -23.96
CA GLY A 235 -0.71 6.32 -23.12
C GLY A 235 0.54 6.50 -22.26
N ALA A 236 1.62 7.11 -22.79
CA ALA A 236 2.83 7.40 -22.03
C ALA A 236 2.60 8.38 -20.86
N VAL A 237 1.68 9.34 -21.02
CA VAL A 237 1.28 10.27 -19.94
C VAL A 237 0.46 9.52 -18.91
N GLN A 238 -0.49 8.67 -19.34
CA GLN A 238 -1.30 7.85 -18.43
C GLN A 238 -0.44 6.93 -17.59
N GLN A 239 0.52 6.21 -18.18
CA GLN A 239 1.42 5.30 -17.48
C GLN A 239 2.27 6.04 -16.42
N ARG A 240 2.86 7.19 -16.78
CA ARG A 240 3.64 8.00 -15.84
C ARG A 240 2.80 8.56 -14.70
N THR A 241 1.61 9.11 -15.02
CA THR A 241 0.70 9.64 -14.01
C THR A 241 0.25 8.56 -13.03
N ALA A 242 -0.07 7.36 -13.53
CA ALA A 242 -0.42 6.23 -12.69
C ALA A 242 0.76 5.75 -11.81
N ALA A 243 1.99 5.74 -12.34
CA ALA A 243 3.17 5.38 -11.55
C ALA A 243 3.40 6.37 -10.40
N THR A 244 3.26 7.68 -10.67
CA THR A 244 3.36 8.71 -9.62
C THR A 244 2.28 8.54 -8.55
N GLU A 245 1.04 8.23 -8.94
CA GLU A 245 -0.06 7.96 -8.01
C GLU A 245 0.23 6.75 -7.11
N ILE A 246 0.78 5.67 -7.67
CA ILE A 246 1.17 4.48 -6.92
C ILE A 246 2.18 4.84 -5.82
N ASP A 247 3.21 5.61 -6.15
CA ASP A 247 4.23 6.06 -5.21
C ASP A 247 3.64 6.96 -4.11
N VAL A 248 2.78 7.91 -4.47
CA VAL A 248 2.10 8.80 -3.50
C VAL A 248 1.21 8.00 -2.55
N MET A 249 0.40 7.09 -3.07
CA MET A 249 -0.50 6.29 -2.25
C MET A 249 0.25 5.33 -1.33
N ALA A 250 1.31 4.68 -1.83
CA ALA A 250 2.13 3.77 -1.05
C ALA A 250 2.84 4.48 0.10
N ALA A 251 3.47 5.63 -0.18
CA ALA A 251 4.16 6.43 0.83
C ALA A 251 3.18 6.99 1.88
N THR A 252 2.01 7.50 1.44
CA THR A 252 0.95 7.97 2.35
C THR A 252 0.48 6.85 3.27
N ALA A 253 0.21 5.66 2.71
CA ALA A 253 -0.29 4.53 3.48
C ALA A 253 0.68 4.08 4.58
N LEU A 254 2.00 4.08 4.32
CA LEU A 254 2.99 3.72 5.34
C LEU A 254 3.16 4.81 6.41
N VAL A 255 3.10 6.07 6.04
CA VAL A 255 3.12 7.15 7.04
C VAL A 255 1.90 7.05 7.95
N ASP A 256 0.71 6.81 7.39
CA ASP A 256 -0.51 6.61 8.17
C ASP A 256 -0.40 5.40 9.10
N GLN A 257 0.10 4.28 8.62
CA GLN A 257 0.32 3.09 9.45
C GLN A 257 1.32 3.36 10.58
N ALA A 258 2.45 4.01 10.28
CA ALA A 258 3.46 4.29 11.28
C ALA A 258 2.92 5.20 12.40
N VAL A 259 2.09 6.19 12.06
CA VAL A 259 1.38 7.02 13.05
C VAL A 259 0.45 6.17 13.92
N GLN A 260 -0.36 5.29 13.31
CA GLN A 260 -1.27 4.44 14.07
C GLN A 260 -0.52 3.49 15.02
N VAL A 261 0.59 2.90 14.56
CA VAL A 261 1.43 2.02 15.40
C VAL A 261 2.05 2.81 16.54
N ALA A 262 2.57 4.02 16.29
CA ALA A 262 3.17 4.86 17.33
C ALA A 262 2.15 5.32 18.39
N LEU A 263 0.92 5.64 17.99
CA LEU A 263 -0.16 5.99 18.90
C LEU A 263 -0.61 4.79 19.74
N ALA A 264 -0.68 3.60 19.14
CA ALA A 264 -1.04 2.38 19.87
C ALA A 264 0.02 2.00 20.92
N GLU A 265 1.32 2.11 20.59
CA GLU A 265 2.40 1.85 21.57
C GLU A 265 2.47 2.89 22.69
N ALA A 266 2.15 4.15 22.40
CA ALA A 266 2.07 5.18 23.45
C ALA A 266 1.01 4.87 24.51
N ALA A 267 -0.02 4.10 24.12
CA ALA A 267 -1.08 3.64 25.02
C ALA A 267 -0.73 2.35 25.80
N ASP A 268 0.27 1.57 25.33
CA ASP A 268 0.68 0.29 25.93
C ASP A 268 2.21 0.22 26.11
N ALA A 269 2.66 0.45 27.33
CA ALA A 269 4.07 0.56 27.69
C ALA A 269 4.92 -0.71 27.48
N ASP A 270 4.31 -1.86 27.18
CA ASP A 270 5.00 -3.16 27.07
C ASP A 270 5.46 -3.48 25.63
N THR A 271 5.04 -2.69 24.62
CA THR A 271 5.27 -2.96 23.19
C THR A 271 6.45 -2.18 22.56
N GLY A 272 7.24 -1.47 23.30
CA GLY A 272 8.26 -0.44 22.99
C GLY A 272 9.25 -0.60 21.83
N HIS A 273 9.01 -1.49 20.82
CA HIS A 273 9.96 -1.69 19.73
C HIS A 273 9.34 -1.78 18.32
N VAL A 274 8.02 -1.86 18.19
CA VAL A 274 7.37 -2.04 16.87
C VAL A 274 7.24 -0.70 16.14
N ALA A 275 6.95 0.39 16.87
CA ALA A 275 6.81 1.73 16.28
C ALA A 275 8.09 2.18 15.56
N GLY A 276 9.26 1.98 16.13
CA GLY A 276 10.52 2.35 15.50
C GLY A 276 10.72 1.70 14.14
N LEU A 277 10.39 0.40 13.99
CA LEU A 277 10.46 -0.27 12.69
C LEU A 277 9.40 0.25 11.72
N ALA A 278 8.18 0.54 12.19
CA ALA A 278 7.13 1.11 11.34
C ALA A 278 7.54 2.50 10.80
N VAL A 279 8.17 3.34 11.65
CA VAL A 279 8.74 4.63 11.23
C VAL A 279 9.85 4.44 10.19
N ASP A 280 10.78 3.51 10.42
CA ASP A 280 11.88 3.24 9.49
C ASP A 280 11.36 2.76 8.12
N LEU A 281 10.31 1.92 8.09
CA LEU A 281 9.64 1.50 6.86
C LEU A 281 9.01 2.68 6.13
N ALA A 282 8.28 3.55 6.85
CA ALA A 282 7.63 4.73 6.26
C ALA A 282 8.68 5.70 5.70
N VAL A 283 9.70 6.04 6.50
CA VAL A 283 10.79 6.94 6.10
C VAL A 283 11.55 6.37 4.90
N ARG A 284 11.85 5.06 4.92
CA ARG A 284 12.53 4.40 3.80
C ARG A 284 11.73 4.53 2.51
N LEU A 285 10.44 4.25 2.56
CA LEU A 285 9.58 4.34 1.37
C LEU A 285 9.47 5.77 0.86
N VAL A 286 9.31 6.76 1.75
CA VAL A 286 9.29 8.18 1.35
C VAL A 286 10.59 8.60 0.67
N VAL A 287 11.75 8.17 1.19
CA VAL A 287 13.05 8.45 0.57
C VAL A 287 13.17 7.83 -0.82
N ASP A 288 12.68 6.60 -0.99
CA ASP A 288 12.75 5.87 -2.26
C ASP A 288 11.81 6.48 -3.32
N THR A 289 10.59 6.82 -2.94
CA THR A 289 9.55 7.30 -3.87
C THR A 289 9.63 8.79 -4.18
N ALA A 290 10.24 9.61 -3.31
CA ALA A 290 10.32 11.06 -3.47
C ALA A 290 10.86 11.48 -4.84
N THR A 291 11.86 10.79 -5.37
CA THR A 291 12.43 11.07 -6.69
C THR A 291 11.44 10.77 -7.82
N GLY A 292 10.76 9.61 -7.75
CA GLY A 292 9.73 9.21 -8.71
C GLY A 292 8.56 10.18 -8.73
N ILE A 293 8.07 10.58 -7.56
CA ILE A 293 6.98 11.55 -7.39
C ILE A 293 7.40 12.91 -7.98
N GLY A 294 8.55 13.43 -7.56
CA GLY A 294 9.04 14.75 -8.00
C GLY A 294 9.22 14.83 -9.52
N PHE A 295 10.00 13.93 -10.10
CA PHE A 295 10.24 13.94 -11.55
C PHE A 295 9.02 13.49 -12.36
N GLY A 296 8.23 12.54 -11.87
CA GLY A 296 7.01 12.11 -12.53
C GLY A 296 6.01 13.26 -12.74
N ALA A 297 5.78 14.05 -11.71
CA ALA A 297 4.94 15.22 -11.78
C ALA A 297 5.54 16.33 -12.65
N GLN A 298 6.86 16.63 -12.53
CA GLN A 298 7.55 17.60 -13.38
C GLN A 298 7.49 17.27 -14.87
N HIS A 299 7.78 16.01 -15.21
CA HIS A 299 7.71 15.57 -16.60
C HIS A 299 6.28 15.60 -17.16
N THR A 300 5.28 15.47 -16.30
CA THR A 300 3.85 15.55 -16.70
C THR A 300 3.41 16.99 -16.90
N LEU A 301 3.86 17.93 -16.06
CA LEU A 301 3.64 19.36 -16.24
C LEU A 301 4.41 19.91 -17.45
N GLY A 302 5.60 19.37 -17.74
CA GLY A 302 6.47 19.87 -18.79
C GLY A 302 7.06 21.24 -18.42
N ALA A 303 7.25 22.12 -19.41
CA ALA A 303 7.93 23.40 -19.20
C ALA A 303 7.29 24.30 -18.13
N ILE A 304 5.96 24.27 -17.98
CA ILE A 304 5.28 25.15 -17.01
C ILE A 304 5.69 24.85 -15.56
N GLY A 305 5.88 23.57 -15.21
CA GLY A 305 6.31 23.19 -13.87
C GLY A 305 7.78 23.48 -13.55
N PHE A 306 8.57 23.86 -14.57
CA PHE A 306 10.00 24.13 -14.42
C PHE A 306 10.30 25.57 -13.98
N PHE A 307 9.37 26.49 -14.21
CA PHE A 307 9.54 27.90 -13.85
C PHE A 307 9.09 28.19 -12.42
N GLU A 308 9.78 29.10 -11.74
CA GLU A 308 9.53 29.43 -10.34
C GLU A 308 8.19 30.19 -10.09
N GLU A 309 7.56 30.71 -11.12
CA GLU A 309 6.21 31.27 -11.07
C GLU A 309 5.13 30.20 -10.86
N HIS A 310 5.47 28.92 -11.03
CA HIS A 310 4.54 27.82 -10.80
C HIS A 310 4.86 27.11 -9.48
N GLU A 311 3.84 26.89 -8.65
CA GLU A 311 4.03 26.27 -7.32
C GLU A 311 4.72 24.89 -7.35
N ALA A 312 4.67 24.16 -8.46
CA ALA A 312 5.32 22.86 -8.61
C ALA A 312 6.85 22.92 -8.46
N SER A 313 7.51 24.02 -8.81
CA SER A 313 8.96 24.15 -8.62
C SER A 313 9.34 24.22 -7.14
N TRP A 314 8.52 24.86 -6.32
CA TRP A 314 8.69 24.96 -4.86
C TRP A 314 8.43 23.64 -4.17
N LEU A 315 7.34 22.97 -4.56
CA LEU A 315 6.98 21.63 -4.07
C LEU A 315 8.08 20.62 -4.42
N PHE A 316 8.63 20.68 -5.63
CA PHE A 316 9.77 19.85 -6.05
C PHE A 316 10.97 20.04 -5.13
N ARG A 317 11.36 21.30 -4.87
CA ARG A 317 12.46 21.64 -3.96
C ARG A 317 12.19 21.15 -2.54
N ARG A 318 10.94 21.28 -2.06
CA ARG A 318 10.52 20.79 -0.74
C ARG A 318 10.65 19.27 -0.61
N VAL A 319 10.11 18.52 -1.56
CA VAL A 319 10.18 17.05 -1.59
C VAL A 319 11.66 16.59 -1.51
N HIS A 320 12.55 17.22 -2.29
CA HIS A 320 13.95 16.83 -2.30
C HIS A 320 14.71 17.29 -1.06
N ALA A 321 14.39 18.45 -0.49
CA ALA A 321 14.98 18.91 0.77
C ALA A 321 14.61 17.97 1.93
N ASP A 322 13.33 17.62 2.06
CA ASP A 322 12.85 16.69 3.08
C ASP A 322 13.45 15.29 2.91
N LYS A 323 13.56 14.80 1.65
CA LYS A 323 14.28 13.56 1.35
C LYS A 323 15.68 13.54 1.90
N LEU A 324 16.43 14.64 1.76
CA LEU A 324 17.80 14.73 2.26
C LEU A 324 17.87 14.72 3.80
N LEU A 325 16.90 15.34 4.47
CA LEU A 325 16.79 15.27 5.93
C LEU A 325 16.49 13.84 6.40
N LEU A 326 15.57 13.15 5.72
CA LEU A 326 15.15 11.79 6.06
C LEU A 326 16.19 10.72 5.70
N ALA A 327 17.01 10.93 4.67
CA ALA A 327 17.95 9.93 4.16
C ALA A 327 19.10 9.62 5.14
N ARG A 328 19.34 10.48 6.13
CA ARG A 328 20.36 10.25 7.17
C ARG A 328 19.95 9.06 8.03
N GLY A 329 20.73 7.96 7.96
CA GLY A 329 20.51 6.73 8.74
C GLY A 329 19.35 5.84 8.26
N ALA A 330 18.59 6.23 7.22
CA ALA A 330 17.42 5.45 6.76
C ALA A 330 17.74 4.35 5.74
N ARG A 331 18.99 4.29 5.23
CA ARG A 331 19.31 3.47 4.06
C ARG A 331 19.14 1.97 4.32
N ASP A 332 19.55 1.46 5.45
CA ASP A 332 19.63 0.05 5.81
C ASP A 332 18.97 -0.29 7.17
N ALA A 333 18.40 0.70 7.85
CA ALA A 333 17.82 0.54 9.19
C ALA A 333 16.77 -0.59 9.25
N VAL A 334 15.87 -0.66 8.28
CA VAL A 334 14.84 -1.70 8.18
C VAL A 334 15.47 -3.09 8.09
N ALA A 335 16.41 -3.29 7.16
CA ALA A 335 17.02 -4.60 6.96
C ALA A 335 17.91 -5.00 8.16
N ARG A 336 18.57 -4.06 8.82
CA ARG A 336 19.29 -4.34 10.08
C ARG A 336 18.34 -4.85 11.14
N ALA A 337 17.19 -4.21 11.33
CA ALA A 337 16.17 -4.68 12.26
C ALA A 337 15.66 -6.08 11.90
N LEU A 338 15.42 -6.35 10.61
CA LEU A 338 14.92 -7.65 10.15
C LEU A 338 15.99 -8.75 10.20
N VAL A 339 17.23 -8.48 9.76
CA VAL A 339 18.30 -9.50 9.62
C VAL A 339 19.08 -9.66 10.93
N HIS A 340 19.59 -8.56 11.52
CA HIS A 340 20.48 -8.62 12.68
C HIS A 340 19.74 -8.69 14.02
N GLU A 341 18.58 -7.99 14.15
CA GLU A 341 17.80 -7.99 15.39
C GLU A 341 16.69 -9.07 15.39
N GLY A 342 16.48 -9.74 14.26
CA GLY A 342 15.49 -10.83 14.14
C GLY A 342 14.03 -10.36 14.16
N ARG A 343 13.78 -9.06 13.95
CA ARG A 343 12.41 -8.51 13.93
C ARG A 343 11.60 -9.03 12.75
N SER A 344 10.28 -8.90 12.85
CA SER A 344 9.32 -9.18 11.77
C SER A 344 8.63 -7.90 11.34
N LEU A 345 8.08 -7.88 10.13
CA LEU A 345 7.27 -6.75 9.66
C LEU A 345 6.09 -6.48 10.61
N PRO A 346 5.72 -5.21 10.82
CA PRO A 346 4.58 -4.85 11.66
C PRO A 346 3.30 -5.57 11.24
N ARG A 347 2.53 -6.01 12.22
CA ARG A 347 1.18 -6.55 11.95
C ARG A 347 0.26 -5.44 11.46
N LEU A 348 -0.74 -5.82 10.69
CA LEU A 348 -1.82 -4.92 10.29
C LEU A 348 -2.87 -4.93 11.41
N ASP A 349 -3.26 -3.75 11.90
CA ASP A 349 -4.37 -3.65 12.85
C ASP A 349 -5.71 -3.85 12.10
N LEU A 350 -6.32 -4.98 12.32
CA LEU A 350 -7.61 -5.37 11.76
C LEU A 350 -8.72 -5.38 12.83
N GLY A 351 -8.40 -4.98 14.05
CA GLY A 351 -9.31 -4.97 15.21
C GLY A 351 -9.34 -6.30 15.97
N GLU A 352 -9.76 -6.26 17.22
CA GLU A 352 -9.71 -7.40 18.15
C GLU A 352 -10.43 -8.66 17.64
N ARG A 353 -11.58 -8.49 16.97
CA ARG A 353 -12.34 -9.63 16.44
C ARG A 353 -11.57 -10.35 15.33
N ALA A 354 -10.94 -9.60 14.43
CA ALA A 354 -10.12 -10.18 13.38
C ALA A 354 -8.85 -10.84 13.92
N GLU A 355 -8.22 -10.27 14.97
CA GLU A 355 -7.07 -10.88 15.61
C GLU A 355 -7.44 -12.18 16.36
N SER A 356 -8.57 -12.22 17.06
CA SER A 356 -9.07 -13.46 17.67
C SER A 356 -9.34 -14.53 16.62
N PHE A 357 -9.89 -14.13 15.46
CA PHE A 357 -10.12 -15.04 14.34
C PHE A 357 -8.78 -15.50 13.71
N ARG A 358 -7.76 -14.65 13.67
CA ARG A 358 -6.41 -15.03 13.23
C ARG A 358 -5.81 -16.15 14.09
N GLU A 359 -5.98 -16.05 15.40
CA GLU A 359 -5.54 -17.12 16.33
C GLU A 359 -6.27 -18.43 16.03
N GLU A 360 -7.56 -18.38 15.73
CA GLU A 360 -8.32 -19.58 15.34
C GLU A 360 -7.81 -20.18 14.03
N VAL A 361 -7.57 -19.34 13.00
CA VAL A 361 -6.98 -19.80 11.72
C VAL A 361 -5.62 -20.44 11.93
N HIS A 362 -4.74 -19.82 12.73
CA HIS A 362 -3.44 -20.41 13.08
C HIS A 362 -3.57 -21.75 13.79
N ALA A 363 -4.51 -21.87 14.72
CA ALA A 363 -4.75 -23.14 15.42
C ALA A 363 -5.19 -24.25 14.47
N GLN A 364 -6.03 -23.94 13.48
CA GLN A 364 -6.44 -24.91 12.46
C GLN A 364 -5.30 -25.28 11.52
N LEU A 365 -4.53 -24.31 11.03
CA LEU A 365 -3.36 -24.56 10.21
C LEU A 365 -2.34 -25.45 10.94
N ALA A 366 -2.07 -25.17 12.21
CA ALA A 366 -1.15 -25.96 13.03
C ALA A 366 -1.61 -27.42 13.21
N ARG A 367 -2.92 -27.66 13.39
CA ARG A 367 -3.48 -29.01 13.51
C ARG A 367 -3.35 -29.84 12.24
N HIS A 368 -3.36 -29.20 11.10
CA HIS A 368 -3.29 -29.84 9.79
C HIS A 368 -1.92 -29.74 9.12
N THR A 369 -0.88 -29.31 9.86
CA THR A 369 0.49 -29.19 9.35
C THR A 369 1.43 -30.08 10.17
N THR A 370 2.13 -31.00 9.50
CA THR A 370 3.14 -31.87 10.11
C THR A 370 4.45 -31.71 9.34
N ASP A 371 5.56 -31.48 10.05
CA ASP A 371 6.88 -31.26 9.45
C ASP A 371 6.90 -30.18 8.34
N GLY A 372 6.11 -29.12 8.51
CA GLY A 372 5.99 -28.02 7.55
C GLY A 372 5.14 -28.31 6.31
N VAL A 373 4.50 -29.48 6.24
CA VAL A 373 3.60 -29.87 5.15
C VAL A 373 2.16 -29.86 5.65
N THR A 374 1.33 -29.06 5.03
CA THR A 374 -0.10 -28.98 5.34
C THR A 374 -0.85 -30.09 4.61
N ASP A 375 -1.74 -30.83 5.32
CA ASP A 375 -2.73 -31.72 4.73
C ASP A 375 -3.87 -30.91 4.11
N PRO A 376 -3.96 -30.78 2.77
CA PRO A 376 -4.96 -29.93 2.15
C PRO A 376 -6.38 -30.51 2.26
N GLU A 377 -6.54 -31.82 2.28
CA GLU A 377 -7.85 -32.46 2.37
C GLU A 377 -8.42 -32.40 3.80
N GLY A 378 -7.60 -32.66 4.80
CA GLY A 378 -8.01 -32.49 6.20
C GLY A 378 -8.37 -31.04 6.51
N LEU A 379 -7.55 -30.09 6.07
CA LEU A 379 -7.85 -28.66 6.25
C LEU A 379 -9.12 -28.25 5.50
N ARG A 380 -9.32 -28.70 4.26
CA ARG A 380 -10.54 -28.44 3.49
C ARG A 380 -11.79 -28.95 4.20
N ALA A 381 -11.73 -30.19 4.73
CA ALA A 381 -12.86 -30.78 5.45
C ALA A 381 -13.20 -29.99 6.73
N GLU A 382 -12.17 -29.56 7.46
CA GLU A 382 -12.36 -28.73 8.66
C GLU A 382 -12.89 -27.35 8.35
N MET A 383 -12.37 -26.68 7.33
CA MET A 383 -12.88 -25.36 6.89
C MET A 383 -14.35 -25.45 6.41
N SER A 384 -14.72 -26.54 5.73
CA SER A 384 -16.12 -26.81 5.37
C SER A 384 -16.99 -26.94 6.62
N ARG A 385 -16.54 -27.72 7.61
CA ARG A 385 -17.25 -27.91 8.89
C ARG A 385 -17.42 -26.60 9.66
N LEU A 386 -16.44 -25.72 9.63
CA LEU A 386 -16.43 -24.41 10.28
C LEU A 386 -17.20 -23.34 9.46
N GLY A 387 -17.60 -23.64 8.23
CA GLY A 387 -18.29 -22.70 7.34
C GLY A 387 -17.37 -21.63 6.72
N TRP A 388 -16.05 -21.81 6.76
CA TRP A 388 -15.08 -20.78 6.32
C TRP A 388 -15.04 -20.55 4.82
N PHE A 389 -15.49 -21.50 3.99
CA PHE A 389 -15.66 -21.24 2.56
C PHE A 389 -16.81 -20.27 2.25
N ALA A 390 -17.73 -20.05 3.18
CA ALA A 390 -18.81 -19.09 3.05
C ALA A 390 -18.71 -17.98 4.11
N LEU A 391 -17.49 -17.70 4.60
CA LEU A 391 -17.21 -16.82 5.75
C LEU A 391 -17.92 -15.47 5.64
N GLY A 392 -17.82 -14.80 4.49
CA GLY A 392 -18.41 -13.47 4.26
C GLY A 392 -19.79 -13.49 3.61
N TRP A 393 -20.38 -14.67 3.34
CA TRP A 393 -21.71 -14.72 2.73
C TRP A 393 -22.80 -14.37 3.74
N PRO A 394 -23.94 -13.84 3.28
CA PRO A 394 -25.11 -13.64 4.15
C PRO A 394 -25.55 -14.93 4.84
N GLU A 395 -25.98 -14.84 6.09
CA GLU A 395 -26.50 -15.99 6.84
C GLU A 395 -27.69 -16.66 6.12
N ALA A 396 -28.54 -15.86 5.45
CA ALA A 396 -29.67 -16.35 4.65
C ALA A 396 -29.24 -17.28 3.50
N ASP A 397 -27.99 -17.11 3.00
CA ASP A 397 -27.39 -17.95 1.95
C ASP A 397 -26.46 -19.04 2.54
N GLY A 398 -26.50 -19.22 3.85
CA GLY A 398 -25.76 -20.23 4.59
C GLY A 398 -24.30 -19.83 4.87
N GLY A 399 -24.00 -18.54 4.88
CA GLY A 399 -22.70 -17.96 5.30
C GLY A 399 -22.65 -17.63 6.78
N LEU A 400 -21.53 -17.04 7.21
CA LEU A 400 -21.29 -16.61 8.59
C LEU A 400 -21.44 -15.09 8.78
N GLY A 401 -21.66 -14.31 7.72
CA GLY A 401 -21.77 -12.86 7.78
C GLY A 401 -20.53 -12.18 8.38
N ALA A 402 -19.37 -12.80 8.24
CA ALA A 402 -18.13 -12.30 8.82
C ALA A 402 -17.70 -10.99 8.18
N SER A 403 -17.02 -10.16 8.97
CA SER A 403 -16.51 -8.86 8.53
C SER A 403 -15.48 -8.99 7.41
N THR A 404 -15.25 -7.90 6.72
CA THR A 404 -14.21 -7.80 5.69
C THR A 404 -12.83 -8.09 6.25
N GLU A 405 -12.55 -7.66 7.49
CA GLU A 405 -11.28 -7.88 8.17
C GLU A 405 -11.03 -9.36 8.47
N GLU A 406 -12.07 -10.10 8.91
CA GLU A 406 -11.96 -11.55 9.12
C GLU A 406 -11.71 -12.28 7.79
N GLN A 407 -12.34 -11.85 6.70
CA GLN A 407 -12.09 -12.41 5.37
C GLN A 407 -10.64 -12.14 4.90
N VAL A 408 -10.10 -10.94 5.14
CA VAL A 408 -8.69 -10.61 4.87
C VAL A 408 -7.75 -11.51 5.66
N VAL A 409 -8.03 -11.70 6.96
CA VAL A 409 -7.25 -12.59 7.82
C VAL A 409 -7.21 -14.01 7.25
N LEU A 410 -8.37 -14.58 6.93
CA LEU A 410 -8.41 -15.94 6.40
C LEU A 410 -7.57 -16.07 5.12
N HIS A 411 -7.72 -15.13 4.19
CA HIS A 411 -6.97 -15.13 2.95
C HIS A 411 -5.46 -14.93 3.16
N GLU A 412 -5.06 -13.97 4.00
CA GLU A 412 -3.66 -13.68 4.29
C GLU A 412 -2.97 -14.93 4.89
N GLU A 413 -3.58 -15.56 5.89
CA GLU A 413 -2.96 -16.68 6.59
C GLU A 413 -2.94 -17.95 5.74
N LEU A 414 -3.99 -18.24 4.97
CA LEU A 414 -3.98 -19.36 4.03
C LEU A 414 -2.92 -19.20 2.94
N LYS A 415 -2.76 -18.00 2.38
CA LYS A 415 -1.73 -17.72 1.38
C LYS A 415 -0.32 -17.74 1.97
N TYR A 416 -0.15 -17.24 3.18
CA TYR A 416 1.09 -17.34 3.92
C TYR A 416 1.46 -18.82 4.20
N ALA A 417 0.49 -19.68 4.46
CA ALA A 417 0.68 -21.11 4.59
C ALA A 417 0.97 -21.86 3.26
N GLY A 418 1.02 -21.14 2.14
CA GLY A 418 1.32 -21.70 0.81
C GLY A 418 0.09 -22.07 -0.02
N GLY A 419 -1.09 -21.61 0.35
CA GLY A 419 -2.32 -21.80 -0.41
C GLY A 419 -2.83 -23.23 -0.47
N PRO A 420 -2.87 -23.98 0.64
CA PRO A 420 -3.21 -25.41 0.62
C PRO A 420 -4.62 -25.69 0.08
N VAL A 421 -5.53 -24.72 0.14
CA VAL A 421 -6.93 -24.83 -0.32
C VAL A 421 -7.31 -23.76 -1.37
N ASP A 422 -6.34 -23.25 -2.11
CA ASP A 422 -6.53 -22.15 -3.08
C ASP A 422 -7.63 -22.40 -4.10
N ARG A 423 -7.80 -23.64 -4.57
CA ARG A 423 -8.85 -23.98 -5.56
C ARG A 423 -10.26 -23.78 -4.99
N ALA A 424 -10.47 -24.21 -3.76
CA ALA A 424 -11.76 -24.06 -3.10
C ALA A 424 -12.03 -22.57 -2.76
N MET A 425 -10.99 -21.85 -2.29
CA MET A 425 -11.10 -20.41 -2.02
C MET A 425 -11.39 -19.60 -3.28
N SER A 426 -10.78 -19.92 -4.42
CA SER A 426 -11.09 -19.28 -5.70
C SER A 426 -12.56 -19.48 -6.11
N ALA A 427 -13.11 -20.69 -5.90
CA ALA A 427 -14.53 -20.96 -6.17
C ALA A 427 -15.44 -20.09 -5.29
N THR A 428 -15.10 -19.93 -4.02
CA THR A 428 -15.85 -19.08 -3.09
C THR A 428 -15.86 -17.62 -3.55
N MET A 429 -14.68 -17.08 -3.85
CA MET A 429 -14.50 -15.65 -4.13
C MET A 429 -15.08 -15.24 -5.49
N LEU A 430 -14.92 -16.05 -6.52
CA LEU A 430 -15.36 -15.72 -7.87
C LEU A 430 -16.76 -16.26 -8.17
N LEU A 431 -16.92 -17.59 -8.10
CA LEU A 431 -18.12 -18.25 -8.49
C LEU A 431 -19.25 -18.06 -7.47
N GLY A 432 -18.94 -18.26 -6.18
CA GLY A 432 -19.93 -18.10 -5.09
C GLY A 432 -20.50 -16.69 -5.04
N HIS A 433 -19.63 -15.68 -5.07
CA HIS A 433 -20.07 -14.28 -5.08
C HIS A 433 -20.94 -13.95 -6.30
N SER A 434 -20.54 -14.43 -7.48
CA SER A 434 -21.31 -14.20 -8.72
C SER A 434 -22.66 -14.89 -8.70
N LEU A 435 -22.75 -16.14 -8.20
CA LEU A 435 -24.01 -16.87 -8.09
C LEU A 435 -24.94 -16.25 -7.06
N LEU A 436 -24.44 -15.76 -5.93
CA LEU A 436 -25.24 -15.03 -4.94
C LEU A 436 -25.94 -13.80 -5.55
N ARG A 437 -25.26 -13.08 -6.45
CA ARG A 437 -25.80 -11.85 -7.06
C ARG A 437 -26.61 -12.08 -8.32
N HIS A 438 -26.22 -13.05 -9.14
CA HIS A 438 -26.73 -13.22 -10.52
C HIS A 438 -27.32 -14.60 -10.81
N GLY A 439 -27.11 -15.58 -9.93
CA GLY A 439 -27.61 -16.95 -10.09
C GLY A 439 -29.10 -17.05 -9.87
N THR A 440 -29.75 -17.97 -10.59
CA THR A 440 -31.16 -18.34 -10.34
C THR A 440 -31.28 -19.11 -9.02
N PRO A 441 -32.51 -19.24 -8.44
CA PRO A 441 -32.70 -20.05 -7.24
C PRO A 441 -32.20 -21.49 -7.41
N GLU A 442 -32.43 -22.10 -8.58
CA GLU A 442 -32.03 -23.47 -8.89
C GLU A 442 -30.50 -23.59 -8.97
N GLN A 443 -29.82 -22.58 -9.57
CA GLN A 443 -28.35 -22.54 -9.59
C GLN A 443 -27.78 -22.37 -8.19
N LYS A 444 -28.36 -21.52 -7.36
CA LYS A 444 -27.94 -21.35 -5.97
C LYS A 444 -28.11 -22.66 -5.19
N GLU A 445 -29.27 -23.34 -5.32
CA GLU A 445 -29.51 -24.62 -4.67
C GLU A 445 -28.52 -25.70 -5.13
N ALA A 446 -28.15 -25.73 -6.42
CA ALA A 446 -27.26 -26.73 -6.97
C ALA A 446 -25.77 -26.49 -6.59
N PHE A 447 -25.29 -25.23 -6.64
CA PHE A 447 -23.87 -24.94 -6.61
C PHE A 447 -23.36 -24.36 -5.28
N LEU A 448 -24.16 -23.55 -4.55
CA LEU A 448 -23.69 -22.97 -3.30
C LEU A 448 -23.31 -24.02 -2.23
N PRO A 449 -24.03 -25.15 -2.07
CA PRO A 449 -23.58 -26.21 -1.16
C PRO A 449 -22.21 -26.79 -1.54
N LEU A 450 -21.95 -27.04 -2.83
CA LEU A 450 -20.67 -27.57 -3.31
C LEU A 450 -19.52 -26.60 -3.05
N ILE A 451 -19.77 -25.29 -3.18
CA ILE A 451 -18.77 -24.25 -2.90
C ILE A 451 -18.49 -24.19 -1.40
N ARG A 452 -19.54 -24.19 -0.56
CA ARG A 452 -19.39 -24.20 0.92
C ARG A 452 -18.64 -25.42 1.45
N GLU A 453 -18.73 -26.54 0.74
CA GLU A 453 -17.99 -27.76 1.08
C GLU A 453 -16.55 -27.77 0.52
N GLY A 454 -16.16 -26.73 -0.22
CA GLY A 454 -14.85 -26.66 -0.88
C GLY A 454 -14.67 -27.72 -1.96
N ARG A 455 -15.74 -28.23 -2.53
CA ARG A 455 -15.78 -29.34 -3.52
C ARG A 455 -15.90 -28.86 -4.96
N MET A 456 -16.22 -27.58 -5.17
CA MET A 456 -16.37 -27.04 -6.52
C MET A 456 -15.02 -26.77 -7.15
N ALA A 457 -14.71 -27.46 -8.23
CA ALA A 457 -13.53 -27.22 -9.05
C ALA A 457 -13.97 -26.59 -10.37
N PHE A 458 -13.59 -25.35 -10.64
CA PHE A 458 -13.92 -24.65 -11.88
C PHE A 458 -12.70 -24.02 -12.53
N CYS A 459 -12.83 -23.69 -13.82
CA CYS A 459 -11.85 -22.89 -14.56
C CYS A 459 -12.53 -21.70 -15.22
N LEU A 460 -11.73 -20.67 -15.54
CA LEU A 460 -12.18 -19.44 -16.21
C LEU A 460 -11.98 -19.52 -17.72
N GLY A 461 -13.04 -19.54 -18.47
CA GLY A 461 -13.04 -19.49 -19.93
C GLY A 461 -13.28 -18.06 -20.43
N TYR A 462 -12.32 -17.15 -20.23
CA TYR A 462 -12.40 -15.75 -20.64
C TYR A 462 -11.59 -15.48 -21.89
N SER A 463 -10.27 -15.59 -21.78
CA SER A 463 -9.32 -15.20 -22.83
C SER A 463 -9.37 -16.10 -24.06
N GLU A 464 -9.10 -15.51 -25.20
CA GLU A 464 -8.94 -16.19 -26.51
C GLU A 464 -7.59 -15.82 -27.11
N PRO A 465 -7.08 -16.52 -28.14
CA PRO A 465 -5.81 -16.17 -28.77
C PRO A 465 -5.70 -14.70 -29.19
N GLU A 466 -6.81 -14.07 -29.60
CA GLU A 466 -6.87 -12.69 -30.07
C GLU A 466 -7.58 -11.72 -29.10
N ALA A 467 -8.07 -12.21 -27.94
CA ALA A 467 -8.82 -11.42 -26.97
C ALA A 467 -8.37 -11.75 -25.53
N GLY A 468 -7.30 -11.10 -25.10
CA GLY A 468 -6.79 -11.13 -23.72
C GLY A 468 -7.19 -9.86 -22.96
N SER A 469 -6.34 -8.83 -22.99
CA SER A 469 -6.62 -7.53 -22.34
C SER A 469 -7.86 -6.85 -22.91
N ASP A 470 -8.12 -6.98 -24.23
CA ASP A 470 -9.38 -6.56 -24.86
C ASP A 470 -10.40 -7.70 -24.83
N LEU A 471 -10.82 -8.09 -23.62
CA LEU A 471 -11.79 -9.17 -23.41
C LEU A 471 -13.13 -8.89 -24.12
N ALA A 472 -13.49 -7.63 -24.29
CA ALA A 472 -14.71 -7.24 -24.99
C ALA A 472 -14.74 -7.67 -26.46
N SER A 473 -13.59 -8.00 -27.05
CA SER A 473 -13.49 -8.48 -28.45
C SER A 473 -13.52 -10.00 -28.62
N LEU A 474 -13.86 -10.78 -27.56
CA LEU A 474 -14.02 -12.23 -27.62
C LEU A 474 -14.99 -12.67 -28.73
N ARG A 475 -14.70 -13.83 -29.35
CA ARG A 475 -15.38 -14.35 -30.53
C ARG A 475 -16.08 -15.70 -30.32
N THR A 476 -15.75 -16.44 -29.26
CA THR A 476 -16.49 -17.67 -28.92
C THR A 476 -17.96 -17.31 -28.88
N LYS A 477 -18.75 -17.89 -29.76
CA LYS A 477 -20.19 -17.55 -29.94
C LYS A 477 -21.10 -18.55 -29.25
N ALA A 478 -22.26 -18.09 -28.86
CA ALA A 478 -23.37 -18.95 -28.48
C ALA A 478 -24.62 -18.53 -29.28
N VAL A 479 -25.22 -19.48 -29.98
CA VAL A 479 -26.41 -19.27 -30.82
C VAL A 479 -27.55 -20.04 -30.18
N ARG A 480 -28.67 -19.37 -29.98
CA ARG A 480 -29.88 -20.00 -29.41
C ARG A 480 -30.52 -20.99 -30.40
N ASP A 481 -30.81 -22.19 -29.93
CA ASP A 481 -31.50 -23.24 -30.68
C ASP A 481 -32.61 -23.83 -29.77
N GLY A 482 -33.81 -23.28 -29.88
CA GLY A 482 -34.93 -23.61 -28.99
C GLY A 482 -34.64 -23.21 -27.53
N ASP A 483 -34.65 -24.20 -26.65
CA ASP A 483 -34.39 -24.03 -25.20
C ASP A 483 -32.89 -24.24 -24.84
N GLU A 484 -32.05 -24.47 -25.86
CA GLU A 484 -30.63 -24.69 -25.71
C GLU A 484 -29.83 -23.59 -26.40
N TRP A 485 -28.54 -23.57 -26.09
CA TRP A 485 -27.51 -22.77 -26.77
C TRP A 485 -26.45 -23.68 -27.35
N VAL A 486 -26.02 -23.36 -28.57
CA VAL A 486 -24.95 -24.05 -29.27
C VAL A 486 -23.72 -23.15 -29.23
N ILE A 487 -22.64 -23.64 -28.59
CA ILE A 487 -21.42 -22.87 -28.37
C ILE A 487 -20.31 -23.39 -29.30
N ASP A 488 -19.70 -22.46 -30.04
CA ASP A 488 -18.54 -22.70 -30.92
C ASP A 488 -17.43 -21.69 -30.65
N GLY A 489 -16.20 -22.16 -30.58
CA GLY A 489 -15.03 -21.32 -30.42
C GLY A 489 -13.89 -21.96 -29.65
N GLN A 490 -13.03 -21.14 -29.09
CA GLN A 490 -11.91 -21.62 -28.29
C GLN A 490 -11.55 -20.62 -27.20
N LYS A 491 -11.01 -21.13 -26.09
CA LYS A 491 -10.44 -20.34 -25.01
C LYS A 491 -8.98 -20.71 -24.79
N SER A 492 -8.15 -19.72 -24.47
CA SER A 492 -6.72 -19.88 -24.18
C SER A 492 -6.42 -19.51 -22.74
N TRP A 493 -5.31 -20.04 -22.23
CA TRP A 493 -4.82 -19.73 -20.88
C TRP A 493 -5.82 -20.11 -19.77
N THR A 494 -6.64 -21.14 -20.03
CA THR A 494 -7.63 -21.66 -19.08
C THR A 494 -6.93 -22.58 -18.08
N THR A 495 -6.45 -21.98 -16.98
CA THR A 495 -5.66 -22.68 -15.97
C THR A 495 -6.45 -23.82 -15.34
N ARG A 496 -5.83 -25.01 -15.28
CA ARG A 496 -6.38 -26.24 -14.67
C ARG A 496 -7.69 -26.75 -15.29
N ALA A 497 -8.00 -26.41 -16.54
CA ALA A 497 -9.20 -26.90 -17.20
C ALA A 497 -9.28 -28.43 -17.24
N GLN A 498 -8.15 -29.15 -17.34
CA GLN A 498 -8.07 -30.61 -17.39
C GLN A 498 -8.55 -31.29 -16.10
N THR A 499 -8.71 -30.55 -15.01
CA THR A 499 -9.17 -31.08 -13.71
C THR A 499 -10.37 -30.31 -13.15
N ALA A 500 -10.90 -29.37 -13.91
CA ALA A 500 -12.09 -28.63 -13.53
C ALA A 500 -13.36 -29.48 -13.79
N SER A 501 -14.35 -29.34 -12.93
CA SER A 501 -15.68 -29.94 -13.15
C SER A 501 -16.56 -29.05 -14.04
N HIS A 502 -16.35 -27.75 -14.00
CA HIS A 502 -17.12 -26.76 -14.77
C HIS A 502 -16.21 -25.68 -15.30
N VAL A 503 -16.60 -25.07 -16.42
CA VAL A 503 -16.01 -23.83 -16.91
C VAL A 503 -16.99 -22.66 -16.73
N TRP A 504 -16.50 -21.58 -16.18
CA TRP A 504 -17.15 -20.27 -16.14
C TRP A 504 -16.81 -19.56 -17.44
N LEU A 505 -17.74 -19.64 -18.42
CA LEU A 505 -17.49 -19.37 -19.82
C LEU A 505 -18.14 -18.08 -20.29
N ALA A 506 -17.32 -17.14 -20.76
CA ALA A 506 -17.77 -15.92 -21.43
C ALA A 506 -17.91 -16.15 -22.94
N VAL A 507 -19.08 -15.87 -23.49
CA VAL A 507 -19.37 -16.06 -24.91
C VAL A 507 -20.07 -14.84 -25.50
N ARG A 508 -20.03 -14.71 -26.85
CA ARG A 508 -20.74 -13.72 -27.62
C ARG A 508 -22.12 -14.22 -28.02
N THR A 509 -23.15 -13.60 -27.51
CA THR A 509 -24.56 -13.88 -27.86
C THR A 509 -25.13 -12.87 -28.86
N ASP A 510 -24.66 -11.60 -28.83
CA ASP A 510 -24.97 -10.59 -29.84
C ASP A 510 -23.68 -10.10 -30.51
N PRO A 511 -23.44 -10.50 -31.80
CA PRO A 511 -22.26 -10.07 -32.54
C PRO A 511 -22.30 -8.59 -32.98
N ASP A 512 -23.47 -7.98 -33.04
CA ASP A 512 -23.70 -6.62 -33.54
C ASP A 512 -23.79 -5.58 -32.38
N ALA A 513 -23.68 -6.02 -31.13
CA ALA A 513 -23.79 -5.18 -29.95
C ALA A 513 -22.81 -3.99 -29.98
N THR A 514 -23.34 -2.82 -29.66
CA THR A 514 -22.57 -1.58 -29.51
C THR A 514 -22.96 -0.92 -28.18
N PRO A 515 -22.02 -0.80 -27.23
CA PRO A 515 -20.61 -1.22 -27.26
C PRO A 515 -20.46 -2.75 -27.23
N ARG A 516 -19.33 -3.25 -27.73
CA ARG A 516 -19.08 -4.71 -27.90
C ARG A 516 -19.33 -5.55 -26.65
N HIS A 517 -19.00 -5.03 -25.48
CA HIS A 517 -19.19 -5.75 -24.21
C HIS A 517 -20.68 -5.99 -23.88
N ALA A 518 -21.62 -5.25 -24.48
CA ALA A 518 -23.05 -5.44 -24.28
C ALA A 518 -23.63 -6.69 -24.95
N GLY A 519 -22.84 -7.42 -25.75
CA GLY A 519 -23.27 -8.67 -26.39
C GLY A 519 -22.60 -9.92 -25.79
N ILE A 520 -22.20 -9.88 -24.53
CA ILE A 520 -21.54 -10.98 -23.83
C ILE A 520 -22.49 -11.61 -22.82
N THR A 521 -22.49 -12.94 -22.77
CA THR A 521 -23.26 -13.74 -21.79
C THR A 521 -22.31 -14.72 -21.08
N ILE A 522 -22.62 -15.06 -19.84
CA ILE A 522 -21.87 -16.04 -19.05
C ILE A 522 -22.67 -17.34 -18.92
N PHE A 523 -21.97 -18.47 -19.11
CA PHE A 523 -22.48 -19.80 -18.85
C PHE A 523 -21.59 -20.55 -17.86
N LEU A 524 -22.19 -21.35 -16.99
CA LEU A 524 -21.51 -22.34 -16.16
C LEU A 524 -21.73 -23.72 -16.77
N VAL A 525 -20.72 -24.23 -17.48
CA VAL A 525 -20.83 -25.42 -18.31
C VAL A 525 -20.04 -26.58 -17.69
N PRO A 526 -20.60 -27.79 -17.54
CA PRO A 526 -19.84 -28.97 -17.14
C PRO A 526 -18.75 -29.28 -18.17
N MET A 527 -17.54 -29.60 -17.71
CA MET A 527 -16.38 -29.87 -18.59
C MET A 527 -16.46 -31.19 -19.34
N ASP A 528 -17.35 -32.10 -18.94
CA ASP A 528 -17.63 -33.37 -19.62
C ASP A 528 -18.73 -33.25 -20.70
N THR A 529 -19.22 -32.04 -20.97
CA THR A 529 -20.20 -31.79 -22.05
C THR A 529 -19.61 -32.17 -23.40
N PRO A 530 -20.32 -32.99 -24.20
CA PRO A 530 -19.83 -33.36 -25.53
C PRO A 530 -19.49 -32.15 -26.41
N GLY A 531 -18.36 -32.23 -27.12
CA GLY A 531 -17.84 -31.15 -27.94
C GLY A 531 -16.81 -30.27 -27.25
N ILE A 532 -16.50 -30.49 -25.96
CA ILE A 532 -15.41 -29.84 -25.26
C ILE A 532 -14.14 -30.68 -25.37
N GLU A 533 -13.07 -30.07 -25.91
CA GLU A 533 -11.72 -30.66 -25.99
C GLU A 533 -10.73 -29.79 -25.21
N VAL A 534 -9.91 -30.40 -24.34
CA VAL A 534 -8.93 -29.71 -23.50
C VAL A 534 -7.51 -30.10 -23.90
N GLN A 535 -6.71 -29.11 -24.29
CA GLN A 535 -5.30 -29.29 -24.62
C GLN A 535 -4.41 -28.62 -23.57
N PRO A 536 -3.69 -29.38 -22.74
CA PRO A 536 -2.84 -28.84 -21.67
C PRO A 536 -1.50 -28.33 -22.21
N HIS A 537 -1.01 -27.24 -21.61
CA HIS A 537 0.30 -26.64 -21.84
C HIS A 537 0.98 -26.35 -20.50
N VAL A 538 2.27 -26.59 -20.41
CA VAL A 538 3.06 -26.30 -19.21
C VAL A 538 3.51 -24.85 -19.25
N ALA A 539 3.13 -24.05 -18.27
CA ALA A 539 3.59 -22.67 -18.12
C ALA A 539 5.01 -22.61 -17.55
N LEU A 540 5.65 -21.42 -17.61
CA LEU A 540 6.97 -21.17 -17.02
C LEU A 540 7.03 -21.55 -15.53
N SER A 541 5.96 -21.30 -14.78
CA SER A 541 5.80 -21.67 -13.37
C SER A 541 5.73 -23.19 -13.12
N GLY A 542 5.58 -23.99 -14.16
CA GLY A 542 5.26 -25.43 -14.07
C GLY A 542 3.77 -25.72 -13.91
N GLU A 543 2.92 -24.71 -13.75
CA GLU A 543 1.47 -24.88 -13.67
C GLU A 543 0.92 -25.24 -15.07
N ILE A 544 -0.16 -26.04 -15.08
CA ILE A 544 -0.81 -26.41 -16.34
C ILE A 544 -1.92 -25.40 -16.65
N SER A 545 -1.76 -24.75 -17.79
CA SER A 545 -2.77 -23.95 -18.45
C SER A 545 -3.26 -24.67 -19.69
N CYS A 546 -4.48 -24.41 -20.17
CA CYS A 546 -5.05 -25.14 -21.27
C CYS A 546 -5.58 -24.23 -22.37
N THR A 547 -5.56 -24.74 -23.59
CA THR A 547 -6.47 -24.32 -24.65
C THR A 547 -7.70 -25.23 -24.61
N VAL A 548 -8.89 -24.65 -24.63
CA VAL A 548 -10.17 -25.38 -24.60
C VAL A 548 -10.95 -25.05 -25.87
N PHE A 549 -11.28 -26.07 -26.63
CA PHE A 549 -12.10 -25.95 -27.84
C PHE A 549 -13.54 -26.34 -27.55
N TYR A 550 -14.45 -25.64 -28.20
CA TYR A 550 -15.89 -25.84 -28.13
C TYR A 550 -16.37 -26.04 -29.58
N ASP A 551 -16.86 -27.24 -29.89
CA ASP A 551 -17.36 -27.63 -31.21
C ASP A 551 -18.81 -28.12 -31.09
N GLY A 552 -19.74 -27.24 -31.45
CA GLY A 552 -21.17 -27.51 -31.34
C GLY A 552 -21.65 -27.90 -29.94
N VAL A 553 -21.04 -27.34 -28.88
CA VAL A 553 -21.36 -27.66 -27.49
C VAL A 553 -22.76 -27.18 -27.15
N ARG A 554 -23.64 -28.12 -26.83
CA ARG A 554 -25.06 -27.84 -26.51
C ARG A 554 -25.23 -27.72 -24.98
N VAL A 555 -25.79 -26.61 -24.55
CA VAL A 555 -26.07 -26.33 -23.15
C VAL A 555 -27.51 -25.80 -22.98
N PRO A 556 -28.24 -26.19 -21.92
CA PRO A 556 -29.56 -25.65 -21.65
C PRO A 556 -29.49 -24.18 -21.22
N ASP A 557 -30.57 -23.41 -21.43
CA ASP A 557 -30.65 -22.02 -20.97
C ASP A 557 -30.44 -21.89 -19.44
N SER A 558 -30.70 -22.93 -18.68
CA SER A 558 -30.44 -22.98 -17.23
C SER A 558 -28.99 -22.96 -16.83
N ALA A 559 -28.03 -23.21 -17.78
CA ALA A 559 -26.60 -23.05 -17.56
C ALA A 559 -26.15 -21.58 -17.62
N ARG A 560 -26.98 -20.69 -18.14
CA ARG A 560 -26.70 -19.24 -18.24
C ARG A 560 -26.78 -18.59 -16.86
N VAL A 561 -25.79 -17.77 -16.53
CA VAL A 561 -25.74 -16.98 -15.29
C VAL A 561 -25.99 -15.50 -15.60
N GLY A 562 -26.99 -14.94 -14.96
CA GLY A 562 -27.46 -13.59 -15.24
C GLY A 562 -28.30 -13.50 -16.53
N GLU A 563 -28.52 -12.29 -17.03
CA GLU A 563 -29.32 -12.03 -18.23
C GLU A 563 -28.53 -12.29 -19.51
N VAL A 564 -29.25 -12.59 -20.61
CA VAL A 564 -28.65 -12.61 -21.96
C VAL A 564 -28.06 -11.24 -22.23
N ASP A 565 -26.85 -11.19 -22.80
CA ASP A 565 -26.09 -9.96 -23.06
C ASP A 565 -25.70 -9.15 -21.81
N GLY A 566 -26.04 -9.67 -20.61
CA GLY A 566 -25.68 -9.08 -19.32
C GLY A 566 -24.35 -9.53 -18.72
N GLY A 567 -23.61 -10.39 -19.44
CA GLY A 567 -22.40 -11.05 -18.91
C GLY A 567 -21.27 -10.10 -18.53
N TRP A 568 -21.18 -8.92 -19.14
CA TRP A 568 -20.14 -7.94 -18.77
C TRP A 568 -20.29 -7.46 -17.33
N LYS A 569 -21.53 -7.26 -16.87
CA LYS A 569 -21.81 -6.90 -15.47
C LYS A 569 -21.38 -8.03 -14.53
N VAL A 570 -21.68 -9.27 -14.89
CA VAL A 570 -21.28 -10.47 -14.12
C VAL A 570 -19.77 -10.56 -14.01
N ILE A 571 -19.03 -10.33 -15.12
CA ILE A 571 -17.57 -10.33 -15.17
C ILE A 571 -17.00 -9.22 -14.28
N THR A 572 -17.51 -7.99 -14.38
CA THR A 572 -17.00 -6.86 -13.60
C THR A 572 -17.26 -7.00 -12.11
N ASP A 573 -18.38 -7.57 -11.73
CA ASP A 573 -18.70 -7.86 -10.32
C ASP A 573 -17.77 -8.98 -9.77
N ALA A 574 -17.51 -10.02 -10.56
CA ALA A 574 -16.57 -11.09 -10.21
C ALA A 574 -15.12 -10.56 -10.05
N LEU A 575 -14.67 -9.74 -10.99
CA LEU A 575 -13.33 -9.10 -10.93
C LEU A 575 -13.22 -8.10 -9.77
N ALA A 576 -14.30 -7.48 -9.35
CA ALA A 576 -14.29 -6.64 -8.14
C ALA A 576 -14.07 -7.48 -6.87
N ALA A 577 -14.69 -8.65 -6.79
CA ALA A 577 -14.47 -9.60 -5.69
C ALA A 577 -13.05 -10.21 -5.73
N GLU A 578 -12.48 -10.43 -6.91
CA GLU A 578 -11.10 -10.91 -7.10
C GLU A 578 -10.05 -9.97 -6.51
N ARG A 579 -10.32 -8.67 -6.36
CA ARG A 579 -9.39 -7.71 -5.73
C ARG A 579 -9.08 -8.08 -4.28
N VAL A 580 -9.98 -8.74 -3.56
CA VAL A 580 -9.69 -9.32 -2.23
C VAL A 580 -8.67 -10.45 -2.38
N VAL A 581 -8.75 -11.23 -3.46
CA VAL A 581 -7.77 -12.30 -3.79
C VAL A 581 -6.39 -11.74 -4.08
N MET A 582 -6.29 -10.52 -4.63
CA MET A 582 -5.01 -9.83 -4.86
C MET A 582 -4.22 -9.60 -3.56
N GLY A 583 -4.89 -9.55 -2.41
CA GLY A 583 -4.25 -9.60 -1.09
C GLY A 583 -3.39 -10.83 -0.88
N GLY A 584 -3.72 -11.94 -1.54
CA GLY A 584 -2.93 -13.16 -1.52
C GLY A 584 -1.53 -13.01 -2.12
N VAL A 585 -1.31 -12.10 -3.08
CA VAL A 585 0.03 -11.84 -3.64
C VAL A 585 0.93 -11.23 -2.56
N ALA A 586 0.46 -10.20 -1.86
CA ALA A 586 1.23 -9.57 -0.78
C ALA A 586 1.54 -10.56 0.37
N ALA A 587 0.61 -11.46 0.72
CA ALA A 587 0.84 -12.51 1.72
C ALA A 587 1.88 -13.55 1.25
N THR A 588 1.85 -13.92 -0.03
CA THR A 588 2.88 -14.78 -0.65
C THR A 588 4.25 -14.10 -0.61
N MET A 589 4.33 -12.80 -0.91
CA MET A 589 5.58 -12.04 -0.83
C MET A 589 6.10 -11.95 0.62
N ARG A 590 5.22 -11.79 1.60
CA ARG A 590 5.60 -11.84 3.02
C ARG A 590 6.22 -13.20 3.36
N ARG A 591 5.61 -14.31 2.95
CA ARG A 591 6.17 -15.66 3.12
C ARG A 591 7.55 -15.79 2.48
N ASN A 592 7.72 -15.28 1.26
CA ASN A 592 9.00 -15.34 0.54
C ASN A 592 10.08 -14.50 1.24
N LEU A 593 9.74 -13.28 1.71
CA LEU A 593 10.65 -12.44 2.48
C LEU A 593 11.06 -13.12 3.79
N ASP A 594 10.10 -13.66 4.56
CA ASP A 594 10.39 -14.33 5.83
C ASP A 594 11.27 -15.59 5.62
N ALA A 595 11.06 -16.30 4.52
CA ALA A 595 11.93 -17.42 4.14
C ALA A 595 13.36 -16.96 3.79
N LEU A 596 13.51 -15.86 3.04
CA LEU A 596 14.81 -15.25 2.73
C LEU A 596 15.50 -14.79 4.01
N LEU A 597 14.81 -14.05 4.87
CA LEU A 597 15.33 -13.61 6.17
C LEU A 597 15.79 -14.78 7.04
N THR A 598 15.07 -15.91 7.01
CA THR A 598 15.46 -17.12 7.74
C THR A 598 16.82 -17.67 7.29
N VAL A 599 17.14 -17.55 6.00
CA VAL A 599 18.44 -17.94 5.46
C VAL A 599 19.51 -16.90 5.84
N LEU A 600 19.26 -15.62 5.61
CA LEU A 600 20.23 -14.55 5.86
C LEU A 600 20.61 -14.41 7.34
N ARG A 601 19.69 -14.67 8.26
CA ARG A 601 19.94 -14.63 9.70
C ARG A 601 20.92 -15.68 10.20
N ARG A 602 21.27 -16.69 9.38
CA ARG A 602 22.31 -17.68 9.75
C ARG A 602 23.72 -17.09 9.69
N ALA A 603 23.94 -16.12 8.82
CA ALA A 603 25.22 -15.41 8.66
C ALA A 603 24.97 -13.92 8.38
N PRO A 604 24.38 -13.15 9.34
CA PRO A 604 23.95 -11.77 9.09
C PRO A 604 25.09 -10.83 8.76
N HIS A 605 26.30 -11.11 9.23
CA HIS A 605 27.53 -10.33 8.97
C HIS A 605 28.08 -10.49 7.55
N GLU A 606 27.59 -11.47 6.78
CA GLU A 606 27.98 -11.68 5.38
C GLU A 606 27.11 -10.87 4.41
N VAL A 607 25.99 -10.30 4.89
CA VAL A 607 25.10 -9.47 4.06
C VAL A 607 25.72 -8.10 3.85
N ALA A 608 26.02 -7.74 2.61
CA ALA A 608 26.63 -6.46 2.29
C ALA A 608 25.68 -5.27 2.55
N ASP A 609 26.23 -4.08 2.84
CA ASP A 609 25.42 -2.88 3.10
C ASP A 609 24.50 -2.51 1.91
N ALA A 610 24.94 -2.75 0.69
CA ALA A 610 24.13 -2.53 -0.51
C ALA A 610 22.89 -3.46 -0.53
N ASP A 611 23.07 -4.69 -0.11
CA ASP A 611 21.99 -5.71 -0.04
C ASP A 611 21.03 -5.39 1.10
N LEU A 612 21.54 -4.94 2.24
CA LEU A 612 20.72 -4.44 3.35
C LEU A 612 19.87 -3.22 2.90
N ALA A 613 20.45 -2.32 2.10
CA ALA A 613 19.71 -1.18 1.56
C ALA A 613 18.60 -1.63 0.59
N ARG A 614 18.88 -2.62 -0.28
CA ARG A 614 17.88 -3.20 -1.20
C ARG A 614 16.76 -3.91 -0.43
N LEU A 615 17.10 -4.74 0.55
CA LEU A 615 16.13 -5.42 1.42
C LEU A 615 15.24 -4.42 2.18
N SER A 616 15.82 -3.31 2.66
CA SER A 616 15.04 -2.25 3.32
C SER A 616 13.97 -1.68 2.40
N SER A 617 14.32 -1.42 1.13
CA SER A 617 13.37 -0.93 0.12
C SER A 617 12.26 -1.95 -0.17
N LEU A 618 12.63 -3.21 -0.42
CA LEU A 618 11.66 -4.28 -0.69
C LEU A 618 10.71 -4.52 0.48
N ALA A 619 11.22 -4.52 1.71
CA ALA A 619 10.43 -4.67 2.93
C ALA A 619 9.45 -3.50 3.12
N ALA A 620 9.86 -2.26 2.86
CA ALA A 620 9.00 -1.09 2.92
C ALA A 620 7.88 -1.15 1.87
N ARG A 621 8.20 -1.49 0.63
CA ARG A 621 7.21 -1.66 -0.45
C ARG A 621 6.25 -2.81 -0.16
N LEU A 622 6.72 -3.92 0.41
CA LEU A 622 5.88 -5.03 0.81
C LEU A 622 4.88 -4.61 1.91
N GLN A 623 5.35 -3.89 2.91
CA GLN A 623 4.46 -3.40 3.96
C GLN A 623 3.41 -2.44 3.39
N ALA A 624 3.80 -1.54 2.47
CA ALA A 624 2.85 -0.65 1.78
C ALA A 624 1.81 -1.43 0.97
N ALA A 625 2.23 -2.45 0.23
CA ALA A 625 1.32 -3.31 -0.52
C ALA A 625 0.29 -3.99 0.39
N ARG A 626 0.71 -4.51 1.56
CA ARG A 626 -0.18 -5.11 2.55
C ARG A 626 -1.20 -4.11 3.10
N VAL A 627 -0.75 -2.91 3.46
CA VAL A 627 -1.65 -1.83 3.95
C VAL A 627 -2.65 -1.43 2.87
N LEU A 628 -2.20 -1.26 1.63
CA LEU A 628 -3.07 -0.90 0.50
C LEU A 628 -4.09 -1.99 0.17
N VAL A 629 -3.76 -3.27 0.33
CA VAL A 629 -4.71 -4.37 0.18
C VAL A 629 -5.84 -4.26 1.20
N VAL A 630 -5.52 -4.04 2.48
CA VAL A 630 -6.54 -3.82 3.52
C VAL A 630 -7.40 -2.60 3.20
N ARG A 631 -6.79 -1.50 2.77
CA ARG A 631 -7.52 -0.30 2.36
C ARG A 631 -8.42 -0.55 1.15
N ALA A 632 -7.95 -1.29 0.14
CA ALA A 632 -8.74 -1.68 -1.02
C ALA A 632 -9.95 -2.53 -0.64
N THR A 633 -9.78 -3.44 0.30
CA THR A 633 -10.85 -4.30 0.78
C THR A 633 -11.92 -3.51 1.56
N ARG A 634 -11.51 -2.57 2.40
CA ARG A 634 -12.43 -1.67 3.13
C ARG A 634 -13.17 -0.69 2.20
N ALA A 635 -12.55 -0.30 1.09
CA ALA A 635 -13.10 0.67 0.15
C ALA A 635 -14.04 0.06 -0.91
N MET A 636 -14.34 -1.25 -0.87
CA MET A 636 -15.01 -1.99 -1.97
C MET A 636 -16.29 -1.34 -2.52
N GLU A 637 -17.02 -0.58 -1.73
CA GLU A 637 -18.26 0.08 -2.14
C GLU A 637 -18.12 1.60 -2.41
N GLY A 638 -16.91 2.16 -2.23
CA GLY A 638 -16.64 3.60 -2.32
C GLY A 638 -16.02 4.05 -3.66
N ALA A 639 -15.97 5.35 -3.86
CA ALA A 639 -15.28 5.96 -5.02
C ALA A 639 -13.78 5.61 -5.04
N GLU A 640 -13.16 5.46 -3.89
CA GLU A 640 -11.76 5.12 -3.69
C GLU A 640 -11.40 3.71 -4.20
N ALA A 641 -12.37 2.77 -4.22
CA ALA A 641 -12.17 1.41 -4.73
C ALA A 641 -11.63 1.38 -6.17
N ARG A 642 -11.96 2.39 -6.98
CA ARG A 642 -11.53 2.49 -8.39
C ARG A 642 -10.03 2.74 -8.54
N THR A 643 -9.38 3.26 -7.50
CA THR A 643 -7.94 3.60 -7.51
C THR A 643 -7.14 2.65 -6.65
N VAL A 644 -7.56 2.42 -5.39
CA VAL A 644 -6.75 1.66 -4.41
C VAL A 644 -6.53 0.21 -4.84
N GLY A 645 -7.55 -0.46 -5.37
CA GLY A 645 -7.43 -1.86 -5.82
C GLY A 645 -6.39 -2.03 -6.94
N PRO A 646 -6.50 -1.30 -8.06
CA PRO A 646 -5.47 -1.32 -9.11
C PRO A 646 -4.08 -0.91 -8.61
N VAL A 647 -3.96 0.08 -7.71
CA VAL A 647 -2.67 0.47 -7.11
C VAL A 647 -2.05 -0.68 -6.31
N ALA A 648 -2.83 -1.33 -5.44
CA ALA A 648 -2.36 -2.48 -4.67
C ALA A 648 -1.94 -3.65 -5.59
N ALA A 649 -2.67 -3.88 -6.68
CA ALA A 649 -2.38 -4.92 -7.65
C ALA A 649 -1.05 -4.67 -8.37
N VAL A 650 -0.86 -3.47 -8.93
CA VAL A 650 0.39 -3.11 -9.63
C VAL A 650 1.59 -3.19 -8.69
N LEU A 651 1.49 -2.58 -7.51
CA LEU A 651 2.58 -2.60 -6.53
C LEU A 651 2.94 -4.02 -6.10
N SER A 652 1.95 -4.87 -5.83
CA SER A 652 2.19 -6.26 -5.41
C SER A 652 2.80 -7.10 -6.54
N GLY A 653 2.33 -6.94 -7.78
CA GLY A 653 2.85 -7.68 -8.93
C GLY A 653 4.31 -7.35 -9.23
N GLU A 654 4.66 -6.07 -9.31
CA GLU A 654 6.04 -5.63 -9.56
C GLU A 654 6.98 -6.00 -8.41
N LEU A 655 6.51 -5.88 -7.17
CA LEU A 655 7.27 -6.32 -6.01
C LEU A 655 7.55 -7.83 -6.03
N ALA A 656 6.62 -8.64 -6.56
CA ALA A 656 6.81 -10.09 -6.67
C ALA A 656 8.00 -10.43 -7.58
N GLU A 657 8.13 -9.75 -8.72
CA GLU A 657 9.28 -9.91 -9.62
C GLU A 657 10.58 -9.47 -8.93
N GLU A 658 10.61 -8.27 -8.36
CA GLU A 658 11.80 -7.71 -7.72
C GLU A 658 12.27 -8.52 -6.50
N LEU A 659 11.35 -8.98 -5.65
CA LEU A 659 11.69 -9.80 -4.48
C LEU A 659 12.19 -11.18 -4.87
N ALA A 660 11.60 -11.80 -5.87
CA ALA A 660 12.02 -13.11 -6.36
C ALA A 660 13.43 -13.05 -6.97
N GLU A 661 13.71 -12.04 -7.79
CA GLU A 661 15.03 -11.78 -8.37
C GLU A 661 16.07 -11.51 -7.26
N ALA A 662 15.75 -10.57 -6.34
CA ALA A 662 16.63 -10.24 -5.22
C ALA A 662 16.94 -11.46 -4.35
N SER A 663 15.98 -12.35 -4.14
CA SER A 663 16.19 -13.56 -3.33
C SER A 663 17.24 -14.49 -3.93
N ILE A 664 17.22 -14.66 -5.26
CA ILE A 664 18.23 -15.49 -5.96
C ILE A 664 19.58 -14.78 -6.01
N GLU A 665 19.61 -13.49 -6.32
CA GLU A 665 20.86 -12.71 -6.39
C GLU A 665 21.59 -12.68 -5.05
N LEU A 666 20.87 -12.45 -3.95
CA LEU A 666 21.43 -12.41 -2.59
C LEU A 666 22.03 -13.77 -2.16
N LEU A 667 21.44 -14.87 -2.62
CA LEU A 667 21.87 -16.23 -2.28
C LEU A 667 22.79 -16.85 -3.34
N GLY A 668 22.98 -16.16 -4.47
CA GLY A 668 23.77 -16.64 -5.61
C GLY A 668 23.20 -17.93 -6.24
N PRO A 669 24.00 -18.71 -6.95
CA PRO A 669 23.54 -19.93 -7.63
C PRO A 669 22.88 -20.96 -6.69
N ALA A 670 23.28 -20.99 -5.42
CA ALA A 670 22.68 -21.88 -4.42
C ALA A 670 21.20 -21.54 -4.15
N GLY A 671 20.81 -20.26 -4.24
CA GLY A 671 19.42 -19.81 -4.10
C GLY A 671 18.50 -20.29 -5.23
N ALA A 672 19.06 -20.62 -6.39
CA ALA A 672 18.29 -21.14 -7.54
C ALA A 672 18.06 -22.66 -7.46
N LEU A 673 18.62 -23.35 -6.45
CA LEU A 673 18.43 -24.78 -6.29
C LEU A 673 17.11 -25.09 -5.58
N ALA A 674 16.51 -26.22 -5.94
CA ALA A 674 15.29 -26.67 -5.28
C ALA A 674 15.54 -26.92 -3.77
N PRO A 675 14.59 -26.60 -2.89
CA PRO A 675 14.72 -26.82 -1.46
C PRO A 675 15.02 -28.29 -1.14
N GLY A 676 15.99 -28.52 -0.21
CA GLY A 676 16.41 -29.86 0.20
C GLY A 676 17.38 -30.55 -0.73
N THR A 677 17.79 -29.95 -1.85
CA THR A 677 18.89 -30.49 -2.68
C THR A 677 20.24 -30.16 -2.03
N PRO A 678 21.32 -30.95 -2.33
CA PRO A 678 22.66 -30.57 -1.91
C PRO A 678 23.00 -29.13 -2.33
N ASP A 679 23.69 -28.40 -1.45
CA ASP A 679 24.08 -27.01 -1.62
C ASP A 679 22.94 -25.99 -1.64
N SER A 680 21.67 -26.40 -1.54
CA SER A 680 20.56 -25.46 -1.34
C SER A 680 20.59 -24.91 0.08
N PRO A 681 20.52 -23.58 0.27
CA PRO A 681 20.41 -22.98 1.60
C PRO A 681 19.05 -23.23 2.24
N GLN A 682 18.07 -23.76 1.47
CA GLN A 682 16.70 -23.99 1.87
C GLN A 682 16.50 -25.44 2.32
N ALA A 683 15.79 -25.63 3.43
CA ALA A 683 15.39 -26.96 3.89
C ALA A 683 14.33 -27.57 2.96
N ALA A 684 14.23 -28.89 2.97
CA ALA A 684 13.15 -29.59 2.27
C ALA A 684 11.77 -29.07 2.77
N GLY A 685 10.85 -28.82 1.85
CA GLY A 685 9.53 -28.26 2.15
C GLY A 685 9.50 -26.74 2.37
N ALA A 686 10.65 -26.04 2.33
CA ALA A 686 10.71 -24.59 2.38
C ALA A 686 10.17 -23.92 1.10
N VAL A 687 10.09 -22.60 1.13
CA VAL A 687 9.79 -21.80 -0.07
C VAL A 687 10.87 -22.03 -1.12
N SER A 688 10.46 -22.29 -2.36
CA SER A 688 11.38 -22.41 -3.50
C SER A 688 11.54 -21.03 -4.16
N PHE A 689 12.73 -20.44 -4.09
CA PHE A 689 12.98 -19.13 -4.72
C PHE A 689 13.03 -19.23 -6.24
N ASP A 690 13.48 -20.36 -6.79
CA ASP A 690 13.43 -20.60 -8.23
C ASP A 690 11.98 -20.66 -8.73
N ALA A 691 11.10 -21.34 -8.02
CA ALA A 691 9.69 -21.40 -8.33
C ALA A 691 9.02 -20.02 -8.16
N ALA A 692 9.41 -19.25 -7.13
CA ALA A 692 8.95 -17.89 -6.94
C ALA A 692 9.33 -16.98 -8.11
N LEU A 693 10.55 -17.09 -8.64
CA LEU A 693 10.98 -16.34 -9.82
C LEU A 693 10.21 -16.76 -11.08
N ARG A 694 9.99 -18.06 -11.27
CA ARG A 694 9.26 -18.55 -12.46
C ARG A 694 7.77 -18.20 -12.46
N VAL A 695 7.16 -17.99 -11.31
CA VAL A 695 5.75 -17.58 -11.19
C VAL A 695 5.57 -16.07 -11.21
N ALA A 696 6.58 -15.29 -10.82
CA ALA A 696 6.47 -13.84 -10.64
C ALA A 696 5.87 -13.08 -11.86
N PRO A 697 6.26 -13.37 -13.12
CA PRO A 697 5.65 -12.71 -14.28
C PRO A 697 4.13 -12.90 -14.38
N MET A 698 3.59 -13.97 -13.81
CA MET A 698 2.14 -14.20 -13.81
C MET A 698 1.38 -13.15 -12.99
N TYR A 699 1.98 -12.62 -11.94
CA TYR A 699 1.36 -11.58 -11.11
C TYR A 699 1.26 -10.21 -11.80
N VAL A 700 2.08 -9.99 -12.84
CA VAL A 700 2.05 -8.77 -13.67
C VAL A 700 1.12 -8.93 -14.88
N ILE A 701 0.92 -10.17 -15.34
CA ILE A 701 0.13 -10.51 -16.53
C ILE A 701 -1.32 -10.87 -16.18
N GLY A 702 -1.52 -11.67 -15.14
CA GLY A 702 -2.83 -12.25 -14.78
C GLY A 702 -3.80 -11.24 -14.17
N GLY A 703 -5.11 -11.43 -14.37
CA GLY A 703 -6.14 -10.52 -13.83
C GLY A 703 -6.18 -9.13 -14.50
N GLY A 704 -5.57 -8.99 -15.68
CA GLY A 704 -5.33 -7.73 -16.39
C GLY A 704 -3.91 -7.20 -16.11
N THR A 705 -3.16 -7.03 -17.19
CA THR A 705 -1.75 -6.60 -17.09
C THR A 705 -1.57 -5.32 -16.32
N ASN A 706 -0.41 -5.14 -15.69
CA ASN A 706 -0.10 -3.90 -14.96
C ASN A 706 -0.28 -2.65 -15.82
N ASP A 707 -0.05 -2.72 -17.13
CA ASP A 707 -0.31 -1.61 -18.07
C ASP A 707 -1.80 -1.24 -18.13
N ILE A 708 -2.67 -2.26 -18.15
CA ILE A 708 -4.12 -2.05 -18.11
C ILE A 708 -4.55 -1.49 -16.75
N GLN A 709 -3.99 -2.01 -15.66
CA GLN A 709 -4.28 -1.50 -14.31
C GLN A 709 -3.84 -0.04 -14.17
N ARG A 710 -2.65 0.35 -14.67
CA ARG A 710 -2.24 1.77 -14.71
C ARG A 710 -3.17 2.63 -15.56
N GLY A 711 -3.67 2.10 -16.69
CA GLY A 711 -4.72 2.77 -17.47
C GLY A 711 -6.03 2.96 -16.68
N ILE A 712 -6.39 2.02 -15.80
CA ILE A 712 -7.56 2.16 -14.91
C ILE A 712 -7.29 3.26 -13.86
N ILE A 713 -6.11 3.28 -13.24
CA ILE A 713 -5.70 4.34 -12.30
C ILE A 713 -5.78 5.72 -12.97
N ALA A 714 -5.19 5.86 -14.16
CA ALA A 714 -5.22 7.13 -14.89
C ALA A 714 -6.65 7.63 -15.17
N ARG A 715 -7.55 6.72 -15.55
CA ARG A 715 -8.98 7.06 -15.74
C ARG A 715 -9.67 7.42 -14.44
N ALA A 716 -9.35 6.75 -13.33
CA ALA A 716 -9.89 7.08 -12.01
C ALA A 716 -9.45 8.48 -11.55
N LEU A 717 -8.25 8.92 -11.95
CA LEU A 717 -7.73 10.28 -11.76
C LEU A 717 -8.37 11.31 -12.70
N GLY A 718 -9.23 10.89 -13.63
CA GLY A 718 -9.95 11.77 -14.55
C GLY A 718 -9.24 12.00 -15.90
N LEU A 719 -8.18 11.27 -16.22
CA LEU A 719 -7.55 11.39 -17.53
C LEU A 719 -8.48 10.84 -18.64
N PRO A 720 -8.58 11.53 -19.79
CA PRO A 720 -9.42 11.09 -20.89
C PRO A 720 -8.92 9.77 -21.52
N ARG A 721 -9.84 9.04 -22.15
CA ARG A 721 -9.48 7.88 -22.99
C ARG A 721 -8.73 8.31 -24.23
N GLU A 722 -7.88 7.42 -24.78
CA GLU A 722 -7.22 7.65 -26.07
C GLU A 722 -8.19 7.92 -27.23
#